data_077c21e1b3128d09c5628f17fed677e4
#
_entry.id   077c21e1b3128d09c5628f17fed677e4
#
_cell.length_a   1.000
_cell.length_b   1.000
_cell.length_c   1.000
_cell.angle_alpha   90.00
_cell.angle_beta   90.00
_cell.angle_gamma   90.00
#
_symmetry.space_group_name_H-M   'P 1'
#
loop_
_entity.id
_entity.type
_entity.pdbx_description
1 polymer ?
#
loop_
_entity_poly.entity_id
_entity_poly.type
_entity_poly.pdbx_seq_one_letter_code
_entity_poly.pdbx_strand_id
1 'polypeptide(L)'
;MIRIYFLLLLAAPLLFGATAHALTREVRGNLIFDNIPEPAAGLSDKLDAYLNARQATPLGFSPKGQLLIATRFGDVEQLHLVERAAGERRQLTFQREPINHAAFSPDPARSAYVYAKDSGGNENTQLYYQRLGEPSQKLLSDGKSRNGSAVWSNAGREVAFFSTSRDGVSSDIEVVEPETGALPHLVVTGDSASWTALDWSPDDRKLLVLKSVSISEAYLYVVDLSSGQKREVDATPGKVGIVDARFSRDGQGVYLISDRDGEFAQLRYVNLFNGEKALISGGLAWDIEELAISRDGHYLAYVSNVAGIDKLNLLDLRTHQDLIPPKLPAPGIIGSLSFDWEGNRLAFAFESANRPRDAYVLTIAANTVEAWTHSEPGAVDLAKFVTPRLAHFPTFDRNDGRAREIPVYVYEPPTPGAHPVLITLHGGPESQFRPGFDPWLQYVVNELGFAVVAPNVRGSSGYGKSYLALDNGVRREDAVKDVGALLVWLDLQTTYDAKHIVVSGGSYGGYLTLATLVNFGDRLRGGVDVAGFADFITFLTNTAPYRQDQRRAEYGDERDPEMRAYLRRISPLTNVDRIKSPLLIVHGKNDPRVPLSEAEQVVNRLRSKGGQVWYLQATDEGHGFRKKQNRDAYYRTFAQFLMSLSN
;
A
#
# COMPACT_ATOMS: atom_id res chain seq x y z
N MET A 1 -74.08 -8.55 61.53
CA MET A 1 -73.65 -7.56 60.55
C MET A 1 -72.14 -7.72 60.31
N ILE A 2 -71.76 -8.50 59.29
CA ILE A 2 -70.37 -8.81 58.95
C ILE A 2 -69.96 -7.85 57.78
N ARG A 3 -68.93 -7.05 58.00
CA ARG A 3 -68.35 -6.17 56.93
C ARG A 3 -67.17 -6.93 56.31
N ILE A 4 -67.29 -7.21 54.99
CA ILE A 4 -66.25 -7.81 54.16
C ILE A 4 -65.45 -6.63 53.53
N TYR A 5 -64.12 -6.59 53.80
CA TYR A 5 -63.20 -5.67 53.11
C TYR A 5 -62.63 -6.37 51.88
N PHE A 6 -62.86 -5.79 50.68
CA PHE A 6 -62.20 -6.17 49.47
C PHE A 6 -60.83 -5.43 49.37
N LEU A 7 -59.73 -6.18 49.36
CA LEU A 7 -58.41 -5.65 49.03
C LEU A 7 -58.28 -5.67 47.48
N LEU A 8 -58.19 -4.51 46.88
CA LEU A 8 -57.79 -4.31 45.46
C LEU A 8 -56.26 -4.35 45.43
N LEU A 9 -55.64 -5.40 44.85
CA LEU A 9 -54.25 -5.44 44.44
C LEU A 9 -54.11 -4.70 43.13
N LEU A 10 -53.50 -3.50 43.16
CA LEU A 10 -53.01 -2.80 41.98
C LEU A 10 -51.70 -3.44 41.52
N ALA A 11 -51.73 -4.20 40.43
CA ALA A 11 -50.54 -4.62 39.70
C ALA A 11 -49.98 -3.43 38.91
N ALA A 12 -48.85 -2.86 39.33
CA ALA A 12 -48.11 -1.89 38.55
C ALA A 12 -47.35 -2.64 37.42
N PRO A 13 -47.43 -2.18 36.15
CA PRO A 13 -46.60 -2.76 35.12
C PRO A 13 -45.16 -2.29 35.31
N LEU A 14 -44.24 -3.22 35.50
CA LEU A 14 -42.80 -2.99 35.37
C LEU A 14 -42.50 -2.65 33.91
N LEU A 15 -42.43 -1.40 33.61
CA LEU A 15 -41.81 -0.89 32.39
C LEU A 15 -40.31 -1.16 32.45
N PHE A 16 -39.84 -2.24 31.82
CA PHE A 16 -38.46 -2.39 31.45
C PHE A 16 -38.14 -1.30 30.42
N GLY A 17 -37.72 -0.16 30.89
CA GLY A 17 -37.11 0.88 30.06
C GLY A 17 -35.78 0.34 29.51
N ALA A 18 -35.77 -0.05 28.26
CA ALA A 18 -34.53 -0.15 27.52
C ALA A 18 -33.86 1.24 27.56
N THR A 19 -32.84 1.41 28.38
CA THR A 19 -32.00 2.60 28.35
C THR A 19 -31.34 2.64 26.98
N ALA A 20 -31.91 3.45 26.07
CA ALA A 20 -31.20 3.84 24.87
C ALA A 20 -29.91 4.53 25.34
N HIS A 21 -28.78 3.87 25.21
CA HIS A 21 -27.49 4.51 25.41
C HIS A 21 -27.41 5.65 24.39
N ALA A 22 -27.37 6.88 24.88
CA ALA A 22 -27.12 8.03 24.02
C ALA A 22 -25.79 7.81 23.30
N LEU A 23 -25.80 7.90 21.98
CA LEU A 23 -24.56 7.84 21.18
C LEU A 23 -23.60 8.92 21.67
N THR A 24 -22.43 8.51 22.14
CA THR A 24 -21.39 9.43 22.58
C THR A 24 -20.56 9.87 21.40
N ARG A 25 -20.36 11.18 21.25
CA ARG A 25 -19.46 11.73 20.24
C ARG A 25 -18.47 12.66 20.92
N GLU A 26 -17.21 12.33 20.83
CA GLU A 26 -16.11 13.07 21.43
C GLU A 26 -15.12 13.53 20.36
N VAL A 27 -14.58 14.75 20.52
CA VAL A 27 -13.55 15.30 19.63
C VAL A 27 -12.29 15.53 20.46
N ARG A 28 -11.19 14.87 20.07
CA ARG A 28 -9.87 14.99 20.69
C ARG A 28 -8.85 15.42 19.62
N GLY A 29 -8.52 16.70 19.56
CA GLY A 29 -7.66 17.25 18.50
C GLY A 29 -8.29 17.05 17.12
N ASN A 30 -7.60 16.32 16.26
CA ASN A 30 -8.07 16.01 14.90
C ASN A 30 -8.88 14.71 14.80
N LEU A 31 -9.17 14.06 15.93
CA LEU A 31 -9.88 12.79 15.97
C LEU A 31 -11.30 12.96 16.51
N ILE A 32 -12.23 12.27 15.86
CA ILE A 32 -13.63 12.18 16.28
C ILE A 32 -13.91 10.72 16.66
N PHE A 33 -14.19 10.50 17.93
CA PHE A 33 -14.61 9.22 18.50
C PHE A 33 -16.13 9.22 18.61
N ASP A 34 -16.79 8.38 17.84
CA ASP A 34 -18.25 8.33 17.80
C ASP A 34 -18.72 6.93 18.21
N ASN A 35 -19.40 6.85 19.36
CA ASN A 35 -19.84 5.63 20.02
C ASN A 35 -18.66 4.68 20.38
N ILE A 36 -17.48 5.22 20.66
CA ILE A 36 -16.29 4.47 21.08
C ILE A 36 -16.13 4.68 22.59
N PRO A 37 -16.11 3.61 23.40
CA PRO A 37 -15.92 3.72 24.84
C PRO A 37 -14.50 4.19 25.19
N GLU A 38 -14.31 4.71 26.40
CA GLU A 38 -12.98 5.04 26.90
C GLU A 38 -12.06 3.82 26.92
N PRO A 39 -10.76 3.99 26.60
CA PRO A 39 -9.79 2.91 26.62
C PRO A 39 -9.69 2.23 27.99
N ALA A 40 -9.56 0.93 28.00
CA ALA A 40 -9.30 0.16 29.22
C ALA A 40 -7.96 0.61 29.86
N ALA A 41 -7.92 0.65 31.20
CA ALA A 41 -6.71 1.01 31.93
C ALA A 41 -5.55 0.06 31.56
N GLY A 42 -4.35 0.62 31.31
CA GLY A 42 -3.14 -0.14 30.98
C GLY A 42 -3.03 -0.61 29.52
N LEU A 43 -4.05 -0.42 28.68
CA LEU A 43 -4.00 -0.77 27.26
C LEU A 43 -2.90 0.03 26.54
N SER A 44 -2.83 1.34 26.83
CA SER A 44 -1.86 2.24 26.17
C SER A 44 -0.42 1.83 26.42
N ASP A 45 -0.05 1.50 27.66
CA ASP A 45 1.35 1.24 28.04
C ASP A 45 1.95 0.05 27.27
N LYS A 46 1.21 -1.06 27.16
CA LYS A 46 1.65 -2.24 26.41
C LYS A 46 1.72 -1.99 24.91
N LEU A 47 0.66 -1.40 24.35
CA LEU A 47 0.56 -1.18 22.92
C LEU A 47 1.57 -0.14 22.44
N ASP A 48 1.83 0.92 23.22
CA ASP A 48 2.80 1.97 22.88
C ASP A 48 4.22 1.42 22.74
N ALA A 49 4.58 0.37 23.47
CA ALA A 49 5.86 -0.31 23.30
C ALA A 49 6.05 -0.80 21.85
N TYR A 50 5.01 -1.36 21.25
CA TYR A 50 5.01 -1.82 19.86
C TYR A 50 4.93 -0.66 18.87
N LEU A 51 4.03 0.32 19.09
CA LEU A 51 3.79 1.43 18.18
C LEU A 51 4.95 2.45 18.12
N ASN A 52 5.87 2.41 19.08
CA ASN A 52 7.08 3.23 19.07
C ASN A 52 8.21 2.66 18.21
N ALA A 53 8.07 1.46 17.68
CA ALA A 53 9.02 0.93 16.70
C ALA A 53 9.19 1.90 15.52
N ARG A 54 10.44 2.05 15.07
CA ARG A 54 10.83 2.91 13.95
C ARG A 54 11.28 2.08 12.77
N GLN A 55 11.34 2.72 11.62
CA GLN A 55 11.81 2.15 10.36
C GLN A 55 12.62 3.21 9.61
N ALA A 56 13.50 2.78 8.72
CA ALA A 56 14.26 3.67 7.85
C ALA A 56 14.21 3.15 6.41
N THR A 57 13.76 3.98 5.48
CA THR A 57 13.68 3.66 4.05
C THR A 57 14.74 4.44 3.28
N PRO A 58 15.69 3.80 2.58
CA PRO A 58 16.64 4.49 1.71
C PRO A 58 15.90 5.09 0.51
N LEU A 59 16.31 6.29 0.10
CA LEU A 59 15.74 7.03 -1.02
C LEU A 59 16.77 7.29 -2.13
N GLY A 60 18.05 6.92 -1.91
CA GLY A 60 19.12 7.02 -2.88
C GLY A 60 20.37 7.71 -2.33
N PHE A 61 21.47 7.52 -3.04
CA PHE A 61 22.73 8.15 -2.72
C PHE A 61 22.84 9.58 -3.27
N SER A 62 23.51 10.45 -2.52
CA SER A 62 24.05 11.68 -3.07
C SER A 62 25.27 11.36 -3.96
N PRO A 63 25.69 12.27 -4.87
CA PRO A 63 26.92 12.10 -5.63
C PRO A 63 28.20 11.98 -4.77
N LYS A 64 28.12 12.33 -3.50
CA LYS A 64 29.21 12.20 -2.51
C LYS A 64 29.16 10.89 -1.73
N GLY A 65 28.27 9.98 -2.09
CA GLY A 65 28.13 8.67 -1.44
C GLY A 65 27.42 8.68 -0.10
N GLN A 66 26.74 9.76 0.27
CA GLN A 66 25.88 9.86 1.46
C GLN A 66 24.50 9.31 1.11
N LEU A 67 23.85 8.62 2.02
CA LEU A 67 22.54 8.01 1.79
C LEU A 67 21.42 8.90 2.35
N LEU A 68 20.45 9.26 1.49
CA LEU A 68 19.20 9.89 1.89
C LEU A 68 18.25 8.79 2.38
N ILE A 69 17.64 9.02 3.54
CA ILE A 69 16.65 8.11 4.12
C ILE A 69 15.41 8.88 4.56
N ALA A 70 14.27 8.20 4.53
CA ALA A 70 13.05 8.63 5.25
C ALA A 70 12.95 7.83 6.55
N THR A 71 12.79 8.53 7.67
CA THR A 71 12.56 7.92 8.99
C THR A 71 11.83 8.90 9.90
N ARG A 72 11.22 8.38 10.98
CA ARG A 72 10.40 9.15 11.90
C ARG A 72 11.01 9.19 13.30
N PHE A 73 11.33 10.39 13.79
CA PHE A 73 11.64 10.62 15.20
C PHE A 73 10.52 11.35 15.94
N GLY A 74 9.72 12.13 15.24
CA GLY A 74 8.54 12.84 15.75
C GLY A 74 7.23 12.17 15.34
N ASP A 75 6.27 12.99 14.92
CA ASP A 75 4.93 12.56 14.53
C ASP A 75 4.88 12.00 13.11
N VAL A 76 5.70 12.54 12.20
CA VAL A 76 5.72 12.16 10.77
C VAL A 76 7.13 11.83 10.28
N GLU A 77 7.21 11.09 9.18
CA GLU A 77 8.47 10.79 8.50
C GLU A 77 9.10 12.05 7.91
N GLN A 78 10.42 12.17 8.10
CA GLN A 78 11.26 13.26 7.63
C GLN A 78 12.47 12.73 6.87
N LEU A 79 13.09 13.58 6.07
CA LEU A 79 14.34 13.24 5.40
C LEU A 79 15.52 13.38 6.37
N HIS A 80 16.40 12.39 6.30
CA HIS A 80 17.67 12.37 7.03
C HIS A 80 18.80 11.96 6.09
N LEU A 81 20.00 12.40 6.42
CA LEU A 81 21.21 12.04 5.71
C LEU A 81 22.07 11.16 6.60
N VAL A 82 22.58 10.06 6.02
CA VAL A 82 23.52 9.13 6.66
C VAL A 82 24.79 9.10 5.84
N GLU A 83 25.92 9.40 6.45
CA GLU A 83 27.21 9.54 5.74
C GLU A 83 27.97 8.24 5.57
N ARG A 84 27.71 7.27 6.44
CA ARG A 84 28.38 5.95 6.47
C ARG A 84 27.52 4.93 7.21
N ALA A 85 27.88 3.66 7.12
CA ALA A 85 27.22 2.59 7.85
C ALA A 85 27.18 2.88 9.36
N ALA A 86 26.02 2.67 9.97
CA ALA A 86 25.72 2.96 11.37
C ALA A 86 26.03 4.40 11.81
N GLY A 87 26.10 5.33 10.85
CA GLY A 87 26.37 6.74 11.11
C GLY A 87 25.18 7.50 11.69
N GLU A 88 25.44 8.74 12.09
CA GLU A 88 24.41 9.66 12.54
C GLU A 88 23.34 9.87 11.45
N ARG A 89 22.07 9.92 11.86
CA ARG A 89 20.94 10.27 11.00
C ARG A 89 20.66 11.78 11.13
N ARG A 90 21.33 12.59 10.33
CA ARG A 90 21.17 14.04 10.35
C ARG A 90 19.87 14.45 9.69
N GLN A 91 18.93 15.00 10.46
CA GLN A 91 17.63 15.46 9.96
C GLN A 91 17.77 16.64 9.01
N LEU A 92 17.12 16.58 7.84
CA LEU A 92 17.16 17.61 6.80
C LEU A 92 15.87 18.43 6.73
N THR A 93 14.73 17.82 7.06
CA THR A 93 13.41 18.46 6.93
C THR A 93 12.66 18.45 8.25
N PHE A 94 11.80 19.47 8.46
CA PHE A 94 11.03 19.69 9.69
C PHE A 94 9.58 20.03 9.32
N GLN A 95 8.94 19.16 8.54
CA GLN A 95 7.60 19.36 8.03
C GLN A 95 6.55 18.83 9.04
N ARG A 96 5.34 19.41 8.99
CA ARG A 96 4.19 18.90 9.76
C ARG A 96 3.50 17.72 9.06
N GLU A 97 3.69 17.61 7.75
CA GLU A 97 3.15 16.55 6.93
C GLU A 97 4.26 15.54 6.58
N PRO A 98 3.93 14.26 6.39
CA PRO A 98 4.89 13.24 6.02
C PRO A 98 5.45 13.50 4.61
N ILE A 99 6.72 13.18 4.40
CA ILE A 99 7.35 13.26 3.08
C ILE A 99 7.08 11.95 2.33
N ASN A 100 6.58 12.06 1.10
CA ASN A 100 6.17 10.92 0.29
C ASN A 100 7.28 10.38 -0.61
N HIS A 101 8.16 11.27 -1.09
CA HIS A 101 9.23 10.94 -2.02
C HIS A 101 10.34 11.99 -1.92
N ALA A 102 11.59 11.58 -2.20
CA ALA A 102 12.69 12.52 -2.37
C ALA A 102 13.81 11.91 -3.23
N ALA A 103 14.57 12.75 -3.91
CA ALA A 103 15.73 12.35 -4.69
C ALA A 103 16.80 13.45 -4.69
N PHE A 104 18.08 13.08 -4.53
CA PHE A 104 19.19 13.99 -4.73
C PHE A 104 19.36 14.36 -6.19
N SER A 105 19.78 15.60 -6.44
CA SER A 105 20.35 15.96 -7.75
C SER A 105 21.57 15.10 -8.04
N PRO A 106 21.67 14.49 -9.22
CA PRO A 106 22.86 13.73 -9.61
C PRO A 106 24.05 14.59 -10.01
N ASP A 107 23.95 15.93 -9.98
CA ASP A 107 25.07 16.84 -10.22
C ASP A 107 25.97 16.93 -8.97
N PRO A 108 27.25 16.48 -9.02
CA PRO A 108 28.15 16.51 -7.87
C PRO A 108 28.48 17.94 -7.40
N ALA A 109 28.34 18.94 -8.28
CA ALA A 109 28.52 20.36 -7.92
C ALA A 109 27.29 20.94 -7.21
N ARG A 110 26.13 20.28 -7.32
CA ARG A 110 24.84 20.72 -6.83
C ARG A 110 24.42 19.87 -5.61
N SER A 111 24.73 20.29 -4.42
CA SER A 111 24.26 19.64 -3.19
C SER A 111 22.81 20.02 -2.92
N ALA A 112 21.87 19.39 -3.63
CA ALA A 112 20.45 19.71 -3.58
C ALA A 112 19.58 18.46 -3.74
N TYR A 113 18.33 18.54 -3.32
CA TYR A 113 17.36 17.47 -3.48
C TYR A 113 15.97 18.04 -3.78
N VAL A 114 15.14 17.22 -4.42
CA VAL A 114 13.69 17.45 -4.53
C VAL A 114 12.97 16.52 -3.57
N TYR A 115 11.84 16.96 -3.03
CA TYR A 115 10.97 16.11 -2.23
C TYR A 115 9.50 16.46 -2.45
N ALA A 116 8.64 15.54 -2.08
CA ALA A 116 7.21 15.61 -2.29
C ALA A 116 6.45 15.42 -0.98
N LYS A 117 5.43 16.26 -0.75
CA LYS A 117 4.48 16.10 0.36
C LYS A 117 3.10 16.62 -0.02
N ASP A 118 2.08 16.08 0.59
CA ASP A 118 0.71 16.59 0.50
C ASP A 118 0.30 17.33 1.77
N SER A 119 -0.98 17.64 1.92
CA SER A 119 -1.53 18.30 3.09
C SER A 119 -2.71 17.51 3.64
N GLY A 120 -2.60 17.06 4.89
CA GLY A 120 -3.66 16.32 5.57
C GLY A 120 -4.08 15.04 4.86
N GLY A 121 -3.21 14.41 4.06
CA GLY A 121 -3.47 13.18 3.34
C GLY A 121 -4.37 13.31 2.11
N ASN A 122 -4.54 14.52 1.55
CA ASN A 122 -5.40 14.78 0.39
C ASN A 122 -4.82 14.31 -0.95
N GLU A 123 -3.59 13.80 -0.97
CA GLU A 123 -2.83 13.35 -2.15
C GLU A 123 -2.61 14.41 -3.25
N ASN A 124 -2.97 15.67 -3.02
CA ASN A 124 -2.56 16.78 -3.88
C ASN A 124 -1.11 17.17 -3.57
N THR A 125 -0.24 16.22 -3.87
CA THR A 125 1.19 16.28 -3.56
C THR A 125 1.85 17.43 -4.29
N GLN A 126 2.68 18.19 -3.56
CA GLN A 126 3.46 19.30 -4.10
C GLN A 126 4.95 18.97 -4.08
N LEU A 127 5.68 19.44 -5.07
CA LEU A 127 7.10 19.22 -5.22
C LEU A 127 7.89 20.43 -4.72
N TYR A 128 8.93 20.16 -3.95
CA TYR A 128 9.82 21.17 -3.38
C TYR A 128 11.26 20.87 -3.73
N TYR A 129 12.01 21.92 -4.04
CA TYR A 129 13.46 21.88 -4.22
C TYR A 129 14.13 22.54 -2.99
N GLN A 130 15.22 21.94 -2.51
CA GLN A 130 16.00 22.49 -1.41
C GLN A 130 17.49 22.18 -1.59
N ARG A 131 18.35 23.16 -1.33
CA ARG A 131 19.80 22.95 -1.23
C ARG A 131 20.16 22.42 0.16
N LEU A 132 21.10 21.50 0.17
CA LEU A 132 21.59 20.93 1.43
C LEU A 132 22.28 22.00 2.28
N GLY A 133 21.82 22.13 3.54
CA GLY A 133 22.32 23.15 4.47
C GLY A 133 21.63 24.52 4.37
N GLU A 134 20.74 24.72 3.41
CA GLU A 134 19.94 25.95 3.32
C GLU A 134 18.53 25.72 3.89
N PRO A 135 18.01 26.66 4.71
CA PRO A 135 16.67 26.52 5.31
C PRO A 135 15.55 26.81 4.31
N SER A 136 15.84 27.51 3.21
CA SER A 136 14.86 27.90 2.20
C SER A 136 14.50 26.73 1.30
N GLN A 137 13.21 26.54 1.08
CA GLN A 137 12.67 25.60 0.11
C GLN A 137 11.94 26.35 -1.02
N LYS A 138 12.00 25.84 -2.22
CA LYS A 138 11.31 26.41 -3.39
C LYS A 138 10.23 25.45 -3.84
N LEU A 139 8.99 25.94 -3.98
CA LEU A 139 7.90 25.19 -4.58
C LEU A 139 8.12 25.10 -6.08
N LEU A 140 8.08 23.90 -6.64
CA LEU A 140 8.25 23.62 -8.07
C LEU A 140 6.92 23.44 -8.81
N SER A 141 5.91 22.96 -8.13
CA SER A 141 4.56 22.74 -8.66
C SER A 141 3.63 23.92 -8.39
N ASP A 142 2.37 23.84 -8.82
CA ASP A 142 1.39 24.93 -8.77
C ASP A 142 0.79 25.20 -7.37
N GLY A 143 1.09 24.39 -6.37
CA GLY A 143 0.57 24.51 -5.01
C GLY A 143 -0.85 23.97 -4.79
N LYS A 144 -1.49 23.39 -5.82
CA LYS A 144 -2.92 22.98 -5.77
C LYS A 144 -3.17 21.59 -6.31
N SER A 145 -2.61 21.29 -7.49
CA SER A 145 -2.87 20.08 -8.25
C SER A 145 -2.15 18.88 -7.66
N ARG A 146 -2.50 17.71 -8.16
CA ARG A 146 -1.79 16.48 -7.84
C ARG A 146 -0.54 16.37 -8.72
N ASN A 147 0.63 16.19 -8.09
CA ASN A 147 1.92 16.05 -8.76
C ASN A 147 2.67 14.85 -8.18
N GLY A 148 3.66 14.33 -8.90
CA GLY A 148 4.48 13.24 -8.37
C GLY A 148 5.47 12.65 -9.35
N SER A 149 6.14 11.58 -8.94
CA SER A 149 7.14 10.84 -9.73
C SER A 149 8.23 11.75 -10.28
N ALA A 150 8.83 12.58 -9.43
CA ALA A 150 9.89 13.50 -9.81
C ALA A 150 11.18 12.73 -10.14
N VAL A 151 11.69 12.91 -11.38
CA VAL A 151 12.90 12.26 -11.89
C VAL A 151 13.87 13.31 -12.39
N TRP A 152 15.09 13.32 -11.84
CA TRP A 152 16.16 14.19 -12.28
C TRP A 152 16.72 13.79 -13.65
N SER A 153 17.06 14.77 -14.49
CA SER A 153 17.94 14.55 -15.63
C SER A 153 19.32 14.07 -15.19
N ASN A 154 20.04 13.32 -16.03
CA ASN A 154 21.37 12.79 -15.69
C ASN A 154 22.39 13.89 -15.36
N ALA A 155 22.27 15.07 -16.00
CA ALA A 155 23.07 16.23 -15.67
C ALA A 155 22.63 16.96 -14.39
N GLY A 156 21.50 16.57 -13.78
CA GLY A 156 20.96 17.18 -12.58
C GLY A 156 20.46 18.62 -12.76
N ARG A 157 20.12 19.03 -13.97
CA ARG A 157 19.64 20.39 -14.29
C ARG A 157 18.14 20.50 -14.19
N GLU A 158 17.43 19.48 -14.67
CA GLU A 158 15.99 19.48 -14.84
C GLU A 158 15.34 18.34 -14.06
N VAL A 159 14.07 18.52 -13.75
CA VAL A 159 13.22 17.52 -13.08
C VAL A 159 11.97 17.32 -13.93
N ALA A 160 11.73 16.09 -14.37
CA ALA A 160 10.47 15.69 -14.98
C ALA A 160 9.53 15.14 -13.91
N PHE A 161 8.24 15.46 -14.02
CA PHE A 161 7.21 14.98 -13.09
C PHE A 161 5.84 14.97 -13.78
N PHE A 162 4.87 14.24 -13.22
CA PHE A 162 3.49 14.38 -13.69
C PHE A 162 2.76 15.45 -12.88
N SER A 163 1.81 16.12 -13.54
CA SER A 163 0.94 17.13 -12.94
C SER A 163 -0.49 17.03 -13.47
N THR A 164 -1.48 17.26 -12.63
CA THR A 164 -2.88 17.42 -13.05
C THR A 164 -3.29 18.90 -13.14
N SER A 165 -2.34 19.80 -13.28
CA SER A 165 -2.54 21.27 -13.24
C SER A 165 -3.50 21.78 -14.31
N ARG A 166 -3.57 21.12 -15.48
CA ARG A 166 -4.35 21.54 -16.63
C ARG A 166 -5.87 21.42 -16.40
N ASP A 167 -6.34 20.32 -15.82
CA ASP A 167 -7.79 20.02 -15.73
C ASP A 167 -8.21 19.32 -14.42
N GLY A 168 -7.25 19.03 -13.53
CA GLY A 168 -7.49 18.30 -12.28
C GLY A 168 -7.65 16.78 -12.44
N VAL A 169 -7.58 16.25 -13.66
CA VAL A 169 -7.85 14.84 -14.00
C VAL A 169 -6.68 14.18 -14.69
N SER A 170 -6.26 14.77 -15.83
CA SER A 170 -5.27 14.20 -16.72
C SER A 170 -3.85 14.41 -16.17
N SER A 171 -3.07 13.34 -16.12
CA SER A 171 -1.67 13.41 -15.69
C SER A 171 -0.80 13.83 -16.87
N ASP A 172 -0.49 15.10 -16.96
CA ASP A 172 0.46 15.64 -17.96
C ASP A 172 1.89 15.43 -17.47
N ILE A 173 2.88 15.33 -18.38
CA ILE A 173 4.30 15.35 -18.01
C ILE A 173 4.85 16.75 -18.20
N GLU A 174 5.35 17.30 -17.12
CA GLU A 174 5.99 18.61 -17.07
C GLU A 174 7.48 18.48 -16.73
N VAL A 175 8.28 19.45 -17.19
CA VAL A 175 9.71 19.57 -16.87
C VAL A 175 9.98 20.95 -16.30
N VAL A 176 10.80 21.01 -15.26
CA VAL A 176 11.20 22.26 -14.61
C VAL A 176 12.70 22.27 -14.35
N GLU A 177 13.33 23.45 -14.52
CA GLU A 177 14.68 23.72 -14.03
C GLU A 177 14.61 24.39 -12.65
N PRO A 178 14.91 23.66 -11.56
CA PRO A 178 14.62 24.13 -10.18
C PRO A 178 15.32 25.44 -9.81
N GLU A 179 16.48 25.74 -10.37
CA GLU A 179 17.30 26.90 -9.97
C GLU A 179 16.94 28.21 -10.67
N THR A 180 16.44 28.16 -11.88
CA THR A 180 16.22 29.37 -12.70
C THR A 180 15.02 30.20 -12.29
N GLY A 181 14.07 29.62 -11.56
CA GLY A 181 12.80 30.28 -11.25
C GLY A 181 11.77 30.21 -12.39
N ALA A 182 12.10 29.52 -13.47
CA ALA A 182 11.15 29.25 -14.55
C ALA A 182 9.98 28.39 -14.04
N LEU A 183 8.81 28.60 -14.62
CA LEU A 183 7.66 27.72 -14.40
C LEU A 183 7.87 26.39 -15.14
N PRO A 184 7.28 25.30 -14.66
CA PRO A 184 7.27 24.04 -15.40
C PRO A 184 6.69 24.22 -16.80
N HIS A 185 7.24 23.50 -17.76
CA HIS A 185 6.73 23.49 -19.13
C HIS A 185 6.21 22.10 -19.50
N LEU A 186 5.12 22.08 -20.25
CA LEU A 186 4.43 20.86 -20.69
C LEU A 186 5.25 20.13 -21.76
N VAL A 187 5.50 18.83 -21.56
CA VAL A 187 6.20 17.94 -22.50
C VAL A 187 5.25 16.91 -23.10
N VAL A 188 4.36 16.35 -22.27
CA VAL A 188 3.35 15.37 -22.72
C VAL A 188 1.98 15.78 -22.21
N THR A 189 1.04 15.97 -23.13
CA THR A 189 -0.37 16.08 -22.79
C THR A 189 -0.92 14.68 -22.54
N GLY A 190 -1.35 14.43 -21.31
CA GLY A 190 -1.98 13.18 -20.89
C GLY A 190 -3.47 13.13 -21.24
N ASP A 191 -4.03 11.94 -21.06
CA ASP A 191 -5.47 11.64 -21.12
C ASP A 191 -5.96 11.16 -19.74
N SER A 192 -7.09 10.44 -19.67
CA SER A 192 -7.62 9.89 -18.43
C SER A 192 -6.80 8.74 -17.82
N ALA A 193 -5.81 8.19 -18.55
CA ALA A 193 -4.86 7.23 -18.02
C ALA A 193 -3.81 7.91 -17.12
N SER A 194 -3.13 7.13 -16.30
CA SER A 194 -2.01 7.64 -15.51
C SER A 194 -0.74 7.71 -16.35
N TRP A 195 -0.16 8.90 -16.50
CA TRP A 195 1.10 9.11 -17.18
C TRP A 195 2.21 9.42 -16.17
N THR A 196 3.37 8.80 -16.34
CA THR A 196 4.49 8.89 -15.39
C THR A 196 5.82 8.94 -16.15
N ALA A 197 6.68 9.89 -15.83
CA ALA A 197 8.07 9.88 -16.29
C ALA A 197 8.86 8.87 -15.45
N LEU A 198 9.60 7.97 -16.13
CA LEU A 198 10.38 6.91 -15.48
C LEU A 198 11.88 7.16 -15.49
N ASP A 199 12.43 7.65 -16.61
CA ASP A 199 13.87 7.84 -16.77
C ASP A 199 14.17 8.86 -17.88
N TRP A 200 15.36 9.43 -17.85
CA TRP A 200 15.93 10.26 -18.89
C TRP A 200 16.91 9.46 -19.74
N SER A 201 16.93 9.72 -21.05
CA SER A 201 17.99 9.17 -21.90
C SER A 201 19.37 9.65 -21.44
N PRO A 202 20.45 8.90 -21.70
CA PRO A 202 21.79 9.26 -21.21
C PRO A 202 22.28 10.65 -21.63
N ASP A 203 21.77 11.19 -22.75
CA ASP A 203 22.07 12.52 -23.29
C ASP A 203 21.08 13.62 -22.83
N ASP A 204 20.13 13.28 -21.93
CA ASP A 204 19.06 14.14 -21.40
C ASP A 204 18.13 14.76 -22.48
N ARG A 205 18.08 14.19 -23.69
CA ARG A 205 17.24 14.70 -24.77
C ARG A 205 15.87 14.03 -24.87
N LYS A 206 15.68 12.91 -24.19
CA LYS A 206 14.44 12.13 -24.26
C LYS A 206 14.00 11.69 -22.88
N LEU A 207 12.69 11.51 -22.72
CA LEU A 207 12.08 10.90 -21.56
C LEU A 207 11.53 9.52 -21.89
N LEU A 208 11.64 8.60 -20.96
CA LEU A 208 10.90 7.36 -20.93
C LEU A 208 9.63 7.59 -20.12
N VAL A 209 8.48 7.43 -20.75
CA VAL A 209 7.18 7.76 -20.17
C VAL A 209 6.25 6.56 -20.24
N LEU A 210 5.70 6.18 -19.10
CA LEU A 210 4.72 5.11 -18.96
C LEU A 210 3.30 5.69 -18.96
N LYS A 211 2.43 5.14 -19.80
CA LYS A 211 0.98 5.32 -19.76
C LYS A 211 0.35 4.07 -19.18
N SER A 212 -0.25 4.15 -18.00
CA SER A 212 -0.95 3.04 -17.34
C SER A 212 -2.46 3.23 -17.41
N VAL A 213 -3.15 2.37 -18.14
CA VAL A 213 -4.61 2.32 -18.23
C VAL A 213 -5.18 1.49 -17.08
N SER A 214 -4.55 0.33 -16.81
CA SER A 214 -4.82 -0.56 -15.68
C SER A 214 -3.54 -1.30 -15.32
N ILE A 215 -3.58 -2.14 -14.29
CA ILE A 215 -2.44 -3.00 -13.94
C ILE A 215 -2.07 -3.98 -15.08
N SER A 216 -3.07 -4.38 -15.88
CA SER A 216 -2.90 -5.33 -16.99
C SER A 216 -2.80 -4.66 -18.37
N GLU A 217 -2.81 -3.32 -18.42
CA GLU A 217 -2.72 -2.57 -19.68
C GLU A 217 -1.92 -1.30 -19.51
N ALA A 218 -0.71 -1.29 -20.07
CA ALA A 218 0.20 -0.14 -20.06
C ALA A 218 0.96 -0.02 -21.38
N TYR A 219 1.43 1.18 -21.67
CA TYR A 219 2.18 1.52 -22.89
C TYR A 219 3.41 2.34 -22.50
N LEU A 220 4.56 2.02 -23.06
CA LEU A 220 5.82 2.68 -22.79
C LEU A 220 6.25 3.50 -23.99
N TYR A 221 6.56 4.79 -23.78
CA TYR A 221 6.94 5.73 -24.83
C TYR A 221 8.31 6.31 -24.59
N VAL A 222 9.07 6.48 -25.65
CA VAL A 222 10.21 7.41 -25.72
C VAL A 222 9.69 8.73 -26.28
N VAL A 223 9.87 9.81 -25.53
CA VAL A 223 9.43 11.17 -25.88
C VAL A 223 10.66 12.03 -26.15
N ASP A 224 10.75 12.60 -27.33
CA ASP A 224 11.80 13.55 -27.68
C ASP A 224 11.44 14.96 -27.16
N LEU A 225 12.27 15.54 -26.32
CA LEU A 225 11.98 16.81 -25.63
C LEU A 225 11.97 18.02 -26.55
N SER A 226 12.70 17.95 -27.67
CA SER A 226 12.79 19.08 -28.60
C SER A 226 11.59 19.19 -29.54
N SER A 227 11.02 18.04 -29.93
CA SER A 227 9.92 17.96 -30.89
C SER A 227 8.58 17.56 -30.25
N GLY A 228 8.59 17.02 -29.04
CA GLY A 228 7.40 16.45 -28.38
C GLY A 228 6.92 15.14 -29.02
N GLN A 229 7.66 14.59 -29.99
CA GLN A 229 7.27 13.33 -30.64
C GLN A 229 7.37 12.16 -29.68
N LYS A 230 6.31 11.33 -29.67
CA LYS A 230 6.21 10.10 -28.87
C LYS A 230 6.37 8.88 -29.78
N ARG A 231 7.25 7.95 -29.40
CA ARG A 231 7.41 6.65 -30.07
C ARG A 231 7.20 5.54 -29.05
N GLU A 232 6.27 4.66 -29.30
CA GLU A 232 6.04 3.48 -28.45
C GLU A 232 7.24 2.53 -28.53
N VAL A 233 7.69 2.03 -27.37
CA VAL A 233 8.88 1.16 -27.25
C VAL A 233 8.59 -0.22 -27.82
N ASP A 234 7.42 -0.76 -27.53
CA ASP A 234 6.97 -2.07 -28.00
C ASP A 234 5.52 -2.00 -28.46
N ALA A 235 5.31 -1.65 -29.74
CA ALA A 235 3.99 -1.50 -30.36
C ALA A 235 3.35 -2.84 -30.76
N THR A 236 3.80 -3.97 -30.21
CA THR A 236 3.18 -5.28 -30.47
C THR A 236 1.75 -5.31 -29.91
N PRO A 237 0.74 -5.73 -30.71
CA PRO A 237 -0.64 -5.79 -30.27
C PRO A 237 -0.85 -6.66 -29.04
N GLY A 238 -1.84 -6.28 -28.21
CA GLY A 238 -2.24 -7.00 -27.00
C GLY A 238 -2.08 -6.13 -25.75
N LYS A 239 -2.91 -6.44 -24.74
CA LYS A 239 -2.81 -5.79 -23.42
C LYS A 239 -1.66 -6.43 -22.63
N VAL A 240 -0.81 -5.59 -22.08
CA VAL A 240 0.31 -6.02 -21.23
C VAL A 240 0.44 -5.11 -20.02
N GLY A 241 0.78 -5.68 -18.87
CA GLY A 241 1.25 -4.95 -17.72
C GLY A 241 2.73 -4.56 -17.91
N ILE A 242 3.05 -3.32 -17.59
CA ILE A 242 4.44 -2.84 -17.50
C ILE A 242 4.61 -2.24 -16.10
N VAL A 243 5.58 -2.75 -15.36
CA VAL A 243 5.81 -2.39 -13.96
C VAL A 243 6.80 -1.23 -13.86
N ASP A 244 7.94 -1.33 -14.55
CA ASP A 244 9.02 -0.34 -14.52
C ASP A 244 9.87 -0.43 -15.80
N ALA A 245 10.63 0.63 -16.12
CA ALA A 245 11.55 0.64 -17.24
C ALA A 245 12.67 1.68 -17.07
N ARG A 246 13.84 1.38 -17.64
CA ARG A 246 15.02 2.27 -17.65
C ARG A 246 15.71 2.23 -19.01
N PHE A 247 16.25 3.36 -19.45
CA PHE A 247 17.18 3.37 -20.60
C PHE A 247 18.42 2.56 -20.30
N SER A 248 18.94 1.83 -21.31
CA SER A 248 20.32 1.36 -21.27
C SER A 248 21.27 2.57 -21.32
N ARG A 249 22.38 2.50 -20.58
CA ARG A 249 23.29 3.65 -20.43
C ARG A 249 24.11 3.97 -21.70
N ASP A 250 24.10 3.09 -22.69
CA ASP A 250 24.62 3.32 -24.04
C ASP A 250 23.59 4.03 -24.97
N GLY A 251 22.36 4.22 -24.48
CA GLY A 251 21.27 4.81 -25.24
C GLY A 251 20.69 3.94 -26.35
N GLN A 252 21.13 2.68 -26.48
CA GLN A 252 20.70 1.79 -27.56
C GLN A 252 19.32 1.18 -27.32
N GLY A 253 18.90 1.05 -26.06
CA GLY A 253 17.67 0.33 -25.74
C GLY A 253 17.06 0.71 -24.40
N VAL A 254 16.08 -0.11 -24.02
CA VAL A 254 15.32 0.01 -22.77
C VAL A 254 15.24 -1.35 -22.12
N TYR A 255 15.57 -1.42 -20.82
CA TYR A 255 15.22 -2.51 -19.95
C TYR A 255 13.84 -2.23 -19.36
N LEU A 256 12.93 -3.21 -19.37
CA LEU A 256 11.58 -3.06 -18.82
C LEU A 256 11.13 -4.35 -18.15
N ILE A 257 10.25 -4.21 -17.16
CA ILE A 257 9.57 -5.31 -16.49
C ILE A 257 8.16 -5.39 -17.06
N SER A 258 7.82 -6.51 -17.72
CA SER A 258 6.52 -6.69 -18.38
C SER A 258 6.09 -8.15 -18.42
N ASP A 259 4.78 -8.39 -18.36
CA ASP A 259 4.13 -9.71 -18.50
C ASP A 259 3.87 -10.12 -19.97
N ARG A 260 4.48 -9.42 -20.92
CA ARG A 260 4.36 -9.73 -22.34
C ARG A 260 4.82 -11.18 -22.60
N ASP A 261 4.02 -11.92 -23.39
CA ASP A 261 4.26 -13.30 -23.80
C ASP A 261 4.45 -14.32 -22.64
N GLY A 262 4.03 -13.95 -21.42
CA GLY A 262 4.18 -14.81 -20.25
C GLY A 262 3.06 -14.64 -19.23
N GLU A 263 3.11 -15.46 -18.20
CA GLU A 263 2.22 -15.40 -17.03
C GLU A 263 2.69 -14.36 -16.02
N PHE A 264 4.01 -14.20 -15.90
CA PHE A 264 4.66 -13.37 -14.91
C PHE A 264 5.34 -12.16 -15.55
N ALA A 265 5.43 -11.05 -14.81
CA ALA A 265 6.19 -9.88 -15.20
C ALA A 265 7.69 -10.20 -15.16
N GLN A 266 8.36 -10.12 -16.30
CA GLN A 266 9.74 -10.52 -16.51
C GLN A 266 10.59 -9.34 -16.98
N LEU A 267 11.89 -9.38 -16.67
CA LEU A 267 12.86 -8.42 -17.16
C LEU A 267 13.16 -8.68 -18.65
N ARG A 268 12.98 -7.64 -19.47
CA ARG A 268 13.15 -7.65 -20.93
C ARG A 268 14.04 -6.52 -21.35
N TYR A 269 14.64 -6.66 -22.52
CA TYR A 269 15.36 -5.61 -23.23
C TYR A 269 14.73 -5.39 -24.60
N VAL A 270 14.59 -4.14 -25.00
CA VAL A 270 14.14 -3.74 -26.34
C VAL A 270 15.15 -2.76 -26.92
N ASN A 271 15.76 -3.12 -28.06
CA ASN A 271 16.63 -2.23 -28.80
C ASN A 271 15.79 -1.17 -29.56
N LEU A 272 16.10 0.09 -29.34
CA LEU A 272 15.32 1.21 -29.88
C LEU A 272 15.59 1.49 -31.38
N PHE A 273 16.66 0.95 -31.96
CA PHE A 273 17.03 1.19 -33.36
C PHE A 273 16.54 0.11 -34.30
N ASN A 274 16.75 -1.15 -33.95
CA ASN A 274 16.40 -2.28 -34.83
C ASN A 274 15.16 -3.04 -34.34
N GLY A 275 14.65 -2.75 -33.13
CA GLY A 275 13.45 -3.38 -32.57
C GLY A 275 13.68 -4.80 -32.03
N GLU A 276 14.93 -5.27 -31.94
CA GLU A 276 15.25 -6.57 -31.32
C GLU A 276 14.83 -6.62 -29.86
N LYS A 277 14.31 -7.75 -29.44
CA LYS A 277 13.81 -8.00 -28.09
C LYS A 277 14.51 -9.20 -27.49
N ALA A 278 14.86 -9.12 -26.22
CA ALA A 278 15.44 -10.20 -25.45
C ALA A 278 14.73 -10.37 -24.11
N LEU A 279 14.44 -11.61 -23.73
CA LEU A 279 14.03 -11.97 -22.38
C LEU A 279 15.31 -12.13 -21.54
N ILE A 280 15.49 -11.30 -20.52
CA ILE A 280 16.71 -11.27 -19.69
C ILE A 280 16.58 -12.22 -18.51
N SER A 281 15.45 -12.20 -17.79
CA SER A 281 15.22 -13.01 -16.59
C SER A 281 14.56 -14.35 -16.88
N GLY A 282 14.89 -15.01 -17.99
CA GLY A 282 14.21 -16.21 -18.41
C GLY A 282 14.12 -17.30 -17.34
N GLY A 283 12.93 -17.96 -17.25
CA GLY A 283 12.73 -19.12 -16.38
C GLY A 283 12.26 -18.83 -14.96
N LEU A 284 12.05 -17.58 -14.56
CA LEU A 284 11.43 -17.25 -13.29
C LEU A 284 9.91 -17.45 -13.36
N ALA A 285 9.36 -18.25 -12.43
CA ALA A 285 7.92 -18.46 -12.29
C ALA A 285 7.30 -17.48 -11.26
N TRP A 286 7.78 -16.24 -11.24
CA TRP A 286 7.37 -15.20 -10.30
C TRP A 286 7.56 -13.82 -10.93
N ASP A 287 6.80 -12.84 -10.43
CA ASP A 287 6.88 -11.46 -10.90
C ASP A 287 8.17 -10.78 -10.46
N ILE A 288 8.77 -10.00 -11.35
CA ILE A 288 9.79 -9.01 -11.03
C ILE A 288 9.08 -7.68 -10.74
N GLU A 289 9.45 -7.02 -9.65
CA GLU A 289 8.74 -5.82 -9.15
C GLU A 289 9.53 -4.52 -9.25
N GLU A 290 10.87 -4.59 -9.27
CA GLU A 290 11.72 -3.40 -9.29
C GLU A 290 13.01 -3.67 -10.06
N LEU A 291 13.55 -2.63 -10.72
CA LEU A 291 14.85 -2.67 -11.36
C LEU A 291 15.63 -1.37 -11.15
N ALA A 292 16.95 -1.47 -11.09
CA ALA A 292 17.88 -0.35 -11.10
C ALA A 292 19.09 -0.67 -11.98
N ILE A 293 19.65 0.36 -12.64
CA ILE A 293 20.84 0.23 -13.47
C ILE A 293 21.91 1.19 -12.92
N SER A 294 23.14 0.70 -12.76
CA SER A 294 24.27 1.54 -12.34
C SER A 294 24.53 2.66 -13.38
N ARG A 295 25.00 3.80 -12.89
CA ARG A 295 25.22 4.98 -13.74
C ARG A 295 26.19 4.73 -14.90
N ASP A 296 27.19 3.91 -14.67
CA ASP A 296 28.18 3.49 -15.67
C ASP A 296 27.67 2.39 -16.64
N GLY A 297 26.45 1.86 -16.39
CA GLY A 297 25.85 0.82 -17.21
C GLY A 297 26.45 -0.57 -17.04
N HIS A 298 27.27 -0.81 -16.00
CA HIS A 298 27.91 -2.11 -15.78
C HIS A 298 27.00 -3.11 -15.08
N TYR A 299 26.13 -2.66 -14.16
CA TYR A 299 25.29 -3.56 -13.36
C TYR A 299 23.82 -3.21 -13.50
N LEU A 300 23.01 -4.25 -13.51
CA LEU A 300 21.55 -4.17 -13.35
C LEU A 300 21.17 -5.01 -12.15
N ALA A 301 20.40 -4.41 -11.22
CA ALA A 301 19.81 -5.09 -10.10
C ALA A 301 18.29 -5.19 -10.30
N TYR A 302 17.69 -6.31 -9.90
CA TYR A 302 16.25 -6.47 -9.91
C TYR A 302 15.75 -7.33 -8.76
N VAL A 303 14.50 -7.11 -8.36
CA VAL A 303 13.83 -7.83 -7.26
C VAL A 303 12.76 -8.74 -7.83
N SER A 304 12.80 -10.03 -7.49
CA SER A 304 11.74 -10.99 -7.81
C SER A 304 10.97 -11.38 -6.55
N ASN A 305 9.64 -11.35 -6.63
CA ASN A 305 8.72 -11.66 -5.54
C ASN A 305 8.33 -13.14 -5.56
N VAL A 306 8.88 -13.92 -4.65
CA VAL A 306 8.59 -15.37 -4.54
C VAL A 306 7.55 -15.60 -3.46
N ALA A 307 6.27 -15.61 -3.83
CA ALA A 307 5.14 -15.77 -2.92
C ALA A 307 5.15 -14.79 -1.72
N GLY A 308 5.60 -13.55 -1.91
CA GLY A 308 5.64 -12.51 -0.87
C GLY A 308 7.00 -12.34 -0.19
N ILE A 309 7.99 -13.15 -0.52
CA ILE A 309 9.39 -13.04 -0.07
C ILE A 309 10.28 -12.71 -1.27
N ASP A 310 11.14 -11.72 -1.12
CA ASP A 310 11.95 -11.22 -2.21
C ASP A 310 13.31 -11.90 -2.35
N LYS A 311 13.78 -11.89 -3.59
CA LYS A 311 15.17 -12.21 -3.95
C LYS A 311 15.78 -11.02 -4.68
N LEU A 312 16.97 -10.62 -4.25
CA LEU A 312 17.79 -9.64 -4.94
C LEU A 312 18.65 -10.36 -5.98
N ASN A 313 18.51 -9.95 -7.22
CA ASN A 313 19.26 -10.47 -8.35
C ASN A 313 20.14 -9.37 -8.94
N LEU A 314 21.33 -9.72 -9.41
CA LEU A 314 22.26 -8.80 -10.07
C LEU A 314 22.77 -9.41 -11.36
N LEU A 315 22.88 -8.58 -12.38
CA LEU A 315 23.41 -8.94 -13.70
C LEU A 315 24.59 -8.02 -14.04
N ASP A 316 25.72 -8.59 -14.45
CA ASP A 316 26.79 -7.83 -15.11
C ASP A 316 26.43 -7.64 -16.59
N LEU A 317 26.13 -6.40 -16.98
CA LEU A 317 25.67 -6.06 -18.34
C LEU A 317 26.77 -6.14 -19.39
N ARG A 318 28.06 -6.18 -19.00
CA ARG A 318 29.19 -6.32 -19.95
C ARG A 318 29.39 -7.78 -20.37
N THR A 319 29.19 -8.70 -19.42
CA THR A 319 29.37 -10.15 -19.65
C THR A 319 28.04 -10.87 -19.90
N HIS A 320 26.92 -10.22 -19.63
CA HIS A 320 25.57 -10.78 -19.63
C HIS A 320 25.42 -12.00 -18.70
N GLN A 321 26.15 -11.99 -17.57
CA GLN A 321 26.12 -13.08 -16.59
C GLN A 321 25.51 -12.62 -15.28
N ASP A 322 24.70 -13.50 -14.69
CA ASP A 322 24.20 -13.30 -13.34
C ASP A 322 25.35 -13.35 -12.34
N LEU A 323 25.34 -12.40 -11.40
CA LEU A 323 26.25 -12.39 -10.26
C LEU A 323 25.71 -13.31 -9.16
N ILE A 324 26.61 -13.78 -8.30
CA ILE A 324 26.22 -14.56 -7.11
C ILE A 324 25.31 -13.67 -6.24
N PRO A 325 24.08 -14.12 -5.92
CA PRO A 325 23.18 -13.35 -5.07
C PRO A 325 23.82 -13.06 -3.69
N PRO A 326 23.68 -11.85 -3.15
CA PRO A 326 24.21 -11.51 -1.84
C PRO A 326 23.48 -12.28 -0.74
N LYS A 327 24.21 -12.58 0.35
CA LYS A 327 23.59 -13.16 1.55
C LYS A 327 22.83 -12.08 2.31
N LEU A 328 21.50 -12.18 2.32
CA LEU A 328 20.62 -11.31 3.09
C LEU A 328 20.54 -11.74 4.56
N PRO A 329 20.16 -10.84 5.49
CA PRO A 329 20.03 -11.16 6.92
C PRO A 329 19.03 -12.26 7.24
N ALA A 330 17.94 -12.35 6.46
CA ALA A 330 16.86 -13.33 6.58
C ALA A 330 16.08 -13.38 5.26
N PRO A 331 15.13 -14.33 5.06
CA PRO A 331 14.06 -14.15 4.10
C PRO A 331 13.23 -12.91 4.46
N GLY A 332 12.91 -12.05 3.48
CA GLY A 332 12.24 -10.78 3.77
C GLY A 332 11.80 -10.04 2.52
N ILE A 333 11.47 -8.78 2.69
CA ILE A 333 11.00 -7.87 1.66
C ILE A 333 12.10 -6.87 1.33
N ILE A 334 12.33 -6.64 0.04
CA ILE A 334 13.34 -5.74 -0.50
C ILE A 334 12.64 -4.66 -1.31
N GLY A 335 13.19 -3.46 -1.34
CA GLY A 335 12.72 -2.38 -2.21
C GLY A 335 13.65 -1.19 -2.18
N SER A 336 13.31 -0.15 -2.92
CA SER A 336 14.09 1.11 -3.00
C SER A 336 15.52 0.90 -3.48
N LEU A 337 15.69 0.18 -4.58
CA LEU A 337 17.01 -0.07 -5.18
C LEU A 337 17.63 1.23 -5.69
N SER A 338 18.85 1.53 -5.28
CA SER A 338 19.60 2.69 -5.75
C SER A 338 21.11 2.43 -5.78
N PHE A 339 21.72 2.52 -6.96
CA PHE A 339 23.17 2.50 -7.06
C PHE A 339 23.78 3.81 -6.59
N ASP A 340 24.99 3.76 -6.08
CA ASP A 340 25.79 4.95 -5.81
C ASP A 340 26.35 5.56 -7.11
N TRP A 341 27.01 6.69 -6.97
CA TRP A 341 27.50 7.45 -8.12
C TRP A 341 28.52 6.68 -8.98
N GLU A 342 29.40 5.92 -8.34
CA GLU A 342 30.42 5.10 -8.99
C GLU A 342 29.91 3.75 -9.52
N GLY A 343 28.66 3.37 -9.19
CA GLY A 343 28.10 2.07 -9.56
C GLY A 343 28.65 0.87 -8.77
N ASN A 344 29.41 1.12 -7.70
CA ASN A 344 30.08 0.06 -6.92
C ASN A 344 29.26 -0.45 -5.75
N ARG A 345 28.26 0.30 -5.31
CA ARG A 345 27.39 -0.03 -4.17
C ARG A 345 25.92 0.09 -4.58
N LEU A 346 25.12 -0.81 -4.04
CA LEU A 346 23.66 -0.80 -4.19
C LEU A 346 23.02 -0.63 -2.81
N ALA A 347 22.31 0.46 -2.59
CA ALA A 347 21.43 0.63 -1.43
C ALA A 347 20.06 0.00 -1.70
N PHE A 348 19.47 -0.59 -0.66
CA PHE A 348 18.12 -1.14 -0.69
C PHE A 348 17.50 -1.12 0.70
N ALA A 349 16.17 -1.05 0.77
CA ALA A 349 15.41 -1.33 1.97
C ALA A 349 15.32 -2.83 2.19
N PHE A 350 15.43 -3.29 3.44
CA PHE A 350 15.16 -4.67 3.81
C PHE A 350 14.40 -4.74 5.13
N GLU A 351 13.38 -5.59 5.16
CA GLU A 351 12.61 -5.92 6.36
C GLU A 351 12.15 -7.38 6.36
N SER A 352 11.75 -7.87 7.53
CA SER A 352 11.05 -9.16 7.68
C SER A 352 10.05 -9.07 8.84
N ALA A 353 9.23 -10.09 9.06
CA ALA A 353 8.22 -10.08 10.12
C ALA A 353 8.77 -9.75 11.52
N ASN A 354 10.05 -10.06 11.77
CA ASN A 354 10.72 -9.84 13.06
C ASN A 354 11.91 -8.87 12.98
N ARG A 355 12.03 -8.13 11.89
CA ARG A 355 13.12 -7.17 11.68
C ARG A 355 12.56 -5.88 11.07
N PRO A 356 12.71 -4.73 11.76
CA PRO A 356 12.30 -3.44 11.20
C PRO A 356 12.95 -3.17 9.84
N ARG A 357 12.26 -2.40 9.01
CA ARG A 357 12.84 -1.88 7.77
C ARG A 357 14.02 -1.00 8.08
N ASP A 358 15.15 -1.32 7.46
CA ASP A 358 16.39 -0.56 7.51
C ASP A 358 17.00 -0.41 6.13
N ALA A 359 17.88 0.59 6.00
CA ALA A 359 18.71 0.77 4.83
C ALA A 359 19.92 -0.17 4.89
N TYR A 360 20.08 -0.96 3.84
CA TYR A 360 21.24 -1.84 3.63
C TYR A 360 22.01 -1.42 2.40
N VAL A 361 23.30 -1.67 2.37
CA VAL A 361 24.16 -1.41 1.23
C VAL A 361 24.96 -2.67 0.89
N LEU A 362 24.84 -3.11 -0.36
CA LEU A 362 25.67 -4.14 -0.96
C LEU A 362 26.90 -3.49 -1.60
N THR A 363 28.09 -3.91 -1.21
CA THR A 363 29.33 -3.66 -1.96
C THR A 363 29.53 -4.78 -2.98
N ILE A 364 29.39 -4.46 -4.28
CA ILE A 364 29.25 -5.47 -5.35
C ILE A 364 30.48 -6.34 -5.47
N ALA A 365 31.68 -5.73 -5.58
CA ALA A 365 32.92 -6.46 -5.77
C ALA A 365 33.26 -7.43 -4.62
N ALA A 366 32.87 -7.09 -3.40
CA ALA A 366 33.07 -7.91 -2.20
C ALA A 366 31.89 -8.87 -1.93
N ASN A 367 30.78 -8.68 -2.60
CA ASN A 367 29.50 -9.37 -2.35
C ASN A 367 29.09 -9.35 -0.87
N THR A 368 29.26 -8.19 -0.20
CA THR A 368 28.99 -8.01 1.23
C THR A 368 27.85 -7.03 1.44
N VAL A 369 26.90 -7.40 2.29
CA VAL A 369 25.75 -6.57 2.68
C VAL A 369 25.97 -6.04 4.10
N GLU A 370 25.85 -4.72 4.25
CA GLU A 370 26.01 -4.03 5.52
C GLU A 370 24.78 -3.18 5.85
N ALA A 371 24.33 -3.19 7.11
CA ALA A 371 23.26 -2.31 7.56
C ALA A 371 23.79 -0.88 7.75
N TRP A 372 23.20 0.07 7.04
CA TRP A 372 23.54 1.49 7.17
C TRP A 372 22.72 2.18 8.23
N THR A 373 21.54 1.63 8.55
CA THR A 373 20.72 2.09 9.67
C THR A 373 20.39 0.93 10.59
N HIS A 374 20.11 1.26 11.85
CA HIS A 374 19.60 0.34 12.85
C HIS A 374 18.38 1.00 13.48
N SER A 375 17.21 0.60 13.04
CA SER A 375 15.94 1.16 13.52
C SER A 375 15.61 0.64 14.90
N GLU A 376 15.17 1.53 15.77
CA GLU A 376 14.84 1.23 17.15
C GLU A 376 13.50 0.47 17.20
N PRO A 377 13.47 -0.73 17.81
CA PRO A 377 12.25 -1.54 17.90
C PRO A 377 11.24 -1.01 18.94
N GLY A 378 11.54 0.11 19.62
CA GLY A 378 10.80 0.56 20.78
C GLY A 378 11.22 -0.21 22.03
N ALA A 379 10.27 -0.50 22.92
CA ALA A 379 10.52 -1.26 24.16
C ALA A 379 10.17 -2.76 24.00
N VAL A 380 10.05 -3.26 22.76
CA VAL A 380 9.70 -4.66 22.50
C VAL A 380 10.94 -5.52 22.23
N ASP A 381 10.85 -6.78 22.58
CA ASP A 381 11.87 -7.78 22.28
C ASP A 381 11.54 -8.44 20.93
N LEU A 382 12.28 -8.10 19.88
CA LEU A 382 12.08 -8.65 18.53
C LEU A 382 12.26 -10.18 18.47
N ALA A 383 12.97 -10.80 19.42
CA ALA A 383 13.11 -12.25 19.48
C ALA A 383 11.77 -12.97 19.79
N LYS A 384 10.80 -12.25 20.33
CA LYS A 384 9.44 -12.75 20.58
C LYS A 384 8.50 -12.58 19.40
N PHE A 385 8.92 -11.86 18.36
CA PHE A 385 8.09 -11.64 17.18
C PHE A 385 7.95 -12.93 16.39
N VAL A 386 6.70 -13.26 16.10
CA VAL A 386 6.34 -14.48 15.37
C VAL A 386 6.62 -14.31 13.88
N THR A 387 7.32 -15.28 13.31
CA THR A 387 7.47 -15.39 11.85
C THR A 387 6.28 -16.17 11.30
N PRO A 388 5.51 -15.63 10.36
CA PRO A 388 4.36 -16.33 9.83
C PRO A 388 4.77 -17.48 8.91
N ARG A 389 3.93 -18.50 8.84
CA ARG A 389 4.05 -19.55 7.83
C ARG A 389 3.14 -19.27 6.64
N LEU A 390 3.61 -19.59 5.44
CA LEU A 390 2.78 -19.67 4.25
C LEU A 390 2.05 -21.02 4.24
N ALA A 391 0.74 -20.98 4.12
CA ALA A 391 -0.14 -22.13 3.96
C ALA A 391 -1.01 -21.94 2.71
N HIS A 392 -1.78 -22.97 2.36
CA HIS A 392 -2.75 -22.93 1.28
C HIS A 392 -4.05 -23.58 1.75
N PHE A 393 -5.18 -23.09 1.26
CA PHE A 393 -6.47 -23.72 1.52
C PHE A 393 -7.26 -23.89 0.22
N PRO A 394 -8.01 -25.01 0.08
CA PRO A 394 -8.81 -25.23 -1.12
C PRO A 394 -10.03 -24.31 -1.15
N THR A 395 -10.36 -23.79 -2.32
CA THR A 395 -11.55 -22.96 -2.54
C THR A 395 -12.60 -23.67 -3.40
N PHE A 396 -13.68 -22.96 -3.74
CA PHE A 396 -14.90 -23.53 -4.34
C PHE A 396 -14.77 -24.02 -5.79
N ASP A 397 -13.79 -23.48 -6.53
CA ASP A 397 -13.58 -23.83 -7.95
C ASP A 397 -12.36 -24.73 -8.15
N ARG A 398 -12.14 -25.13 -9.40
CA ARG A 398 -11.04 -26.01 -9.78
C ARG A 398 -10.11 -25.36 -10.79
N ASN A 399 -8.82 -25.66 -10.67
CA ASN A 399 -7.79 -25.39 -11.65
C ASN A 399 -7.15 -26.71 -12.06
N ASP A 400 -7.12 -27.01 -13.36
CA ASP A 400 -6.57 -28.25 -13.92
C ASP A 400 -7.11 -29.53 -13.24
N GLY A 401 -8.41 -29.54 -12.94
CA GLY A 401 -9.09 -30.69 -12.33
C GLY A 401 -8.90 -30.85 -10.82
N ARG A 402 -8.05 -30.04 -10.17
CA ARG A 402 -7.85 -29.99 -8.72
C ARG A 402 -8.56 -28.78 -8.11
N ALA A 403 -8.91 -28.85 -6.82
CA ALA A 403 -9.38 -27.68 -6.11
C ALA A 403 -8.33 -26.56 -6.23
N ARG A 404 -8.78 -25.32 -6.53
CA ARG A 404 -7.88 -24.17 -6.53
C ARG A 404 -7.38 -23.94 -5.10
N GLU A 405 -6.10 -23.74 -4.96
CA GLU A 405 -5.45 -23.43 -3.70
C GLU A 405 -5.25 -21.90 -3.56
N ILE A 406 -5.69 -21.34 -2.46
CA ILE A 406 -5.51 -19.93 -2.12
C ILE A 406 -4.37 -19.81 -1.10
N PRO A 407 -3.32 -19.01 -1.40
CA PRO A 407 -2.22 -18.80 -0.45
C PRO A 407 -2.67 -17.94 0.72
N VAL A 408 -2.19 -18.28 1.92
CA VAL A 408 -2.52 -17.58 3.17
C VAL A 408 -1.31 -17.54 4.09
N TYR A 409 -0.98 -16.36 4.61
CA TYR A 409 0.00 -16.21 5.67
C TYR A 409 -0.67 -16.33 7.04
N VAL A 410 -0.04 -17.09 7.95
CA VAL A 410 -0.58 -17.36 9.27
C VAL A 410 0.45 -17.05 10.35
N TYR A 411 0.10 -16.15 11.26
CA TYR A 411 0.82 -15.89 12.50
C TYR A 411 0.11 -16.64 13.63
N GLU A 412 0.80 -17.56 14.26
CA GLU A 412 0.24 -18.37 15.36
C GLU A 412 0.80 -17.89 16.71
N PRO A 413 -0.06 -17.61 17.71
CA PRO A 413 0.42 -17.28 19.06
C PRO A 413 1.33 -18.38 19.62
N PRO A 414 2.36 -18.02 20.42
CA PRO A 414 3.30 -19.00 20.96
C PRO A 414 2.71 -19.85 22.09
N THR A 415 1.50 -19.55 22.55
CA THR A 415 0.81 -20.28 23.61
C THR A 415 0.05 -21.48 23.04
N PRO A 416 -0.05 -22.62 23.80
CA PRO A 416 -0.84 -23.76 23.36
C PRO A 416 -2.34 -23.51 23.49
N GLY A 417 -3.15 -24.17 22.65
CA GLY A 417 -4.61 -24.15 22.71
C GLY A 417 -5.24 -23.62 21.42
N ALA A 418 -6.57 -23.51 21.43
CA ALA A 418 -7.31 -22.90 20.34
C ALA A 418 -7.35 -21.38 20.53
N HIS A 419 -6.95 -20.65 19.49
CA HIS A 419 -6.84 -19.18 19.51
C HIS A 419 -8.00 -18.53 18.78
N PRO A 420 -8.50 -17.36 19.25
CA PRO A 420 -9.37 -16.52 18.44
C PRO A 420 -8.63 -16.09 17.17
N VAL A 421 -9.38 -15.81 16.11
CA VAL A 421 -8.79 -15.52 14.80
C VAL A 421 -9.10 -14.08 14.36
N LEU A 422 -8.08 -13.36 13.95
CA LEU A 422 -8.21 -12.13 13.17
C LEU A 422 -7.87 -12.43 11.70
N ILE A 423 -8.89 -12.43 10.85
CA ILE A 423 -8.67 -12.45 9.41
C ILE A 423 -8.33 -11.02 8.97
N THR A 424 -7.18 -10.83 8.30
CA THR A 424 -6.79 -9.54 7.75
C THR A 424 -6.78 -9.59 6.22
N LEU A 425 -7.58 -8.74 5.59
CA LEU A 425 -7.80 -8.68 4.15
C LEU A 425 -7.07 -7.46 3.58
N HIS A 426 -6.14 -7.68 2.65
CA HIS A 426 -5.38 -6.59 2.03
C HIS A 426 -6.25 -5.73 1.09
N GLY A 427 -5.81 -4.50 0.84
CA GLY A 427 -6.40 -3.58 -0.13
C GLY A 427 -6.00 -3.90 -1.57
N GLY A 428 -6.41 -3.05 -2.48
CA GLY A 428 -6.09 -3.17 -3.91
C GLY A 428 -7.33 -3.09 -4.79
N PRO A 429 -7.84 -4.21 -5.37
CA PRO A 429 -7.55 -5.64 -5.15
C PRO A 429 -6.17 -6.10 -5.60
N GLU A 430 -5.61 -5.43 -6.61
CA GLU A 430 -4.34 -5.75 -7.25
C GLU A 430 -3.15 -5.43 -6.32
N SER A 431 -3.08 -6.14 -5.20
CA SER A 431 -2.03 -6.06 -4.18
C SER A 431 -1.80 -7.45 -3.57
N GLN A 432 -0.98 -7.54 -2.55
CA GLN A 432 -0.63 -8.79 -1.88
C GLN A 432 -0.38 -8.52 -0.39
N PHE A 433 -0.84 -9.42 0.49
CA PHE A 433 -0.31 -9.48 1.84
C PHE A 433 1.09 -10.10 1.80
N ARG A 434 2.05 -9.42 2.40
CA ARG A 434 3.45 -9.85 2.49
C ARG A 434 3.91 -9.80 3.95
N PRO A 435 4.78 -10.74 4.40
CA PRO A 435 5.19 -10.85 5.80
C PRO A 435 6.30 -9.83 6.17
N GLY A 436 6.01 -8.54 6.01
CA GLY A 436 6.86 -7.44 6.43
C GLY A 436 6.83 -7.19 7.95
N PHE A 437 7.55 -6.18 8.38
CA PHE A 437 7.58 -5.74 9.77
C PHE A 437 6.30 -4.99 10.13
N ASP A 438 5.44 -5.63 10.90
CA ASP A 438 4.20 -5.02 11.41
C ASP A 438 4.08 -5.22 12.92
N PRO A 439 4.48 -4.23 13.74
CA PRO A 439 4.41 -4.34 15.18
C PRO A 439 2.96 -4.41 15.71
N TRP A 440 1.96 -3.89 14.97
CA TRP A 440 0.56 -4.04 15.33
C TRP A 440 0.12 -5.51 15.26
N LEU A 441 0.40 -6.21 14.16
CA LEU A 441 0.08 -7.64 14.05
C LEU A 441 0.81 -8.45 15.13
N GLN A 442 2.06 -8.10 15.45
CA GLN A 442 2.80 -8.75 16.54
C GLN A 442 2.16 -8.51 17.91
N TYR A 443 1.63 -7.31 18.16
CA TYR A 443 0.85 -7.04 19.38
C TYR A 443 -0.42 -7.91 19.46
N VAL A 444 -1.15 -8.02 18.35
CA VAL A 444 -2.37 -8.85 18.28
C VAL A 444 -2.06 -10.32 18.58
N VAL A 445 -0.94 -10.83 18.04
CA VAL A 445 -0.52 -12.21 18.23
C VAL A 445 0.01 -12.46 19.66
N ASN A 446 0.96 -11.63 20.10
CA ASN A 446 1.71 -11.89 21.34
C ASN A 446 0.97 -11.44 22.60
N GLU A 447 0.20 -10.34 22.55
CA GLU A 447 -0.44 -9.74 23.72
C GLU A 447 -1.95 -10.04 23.79
N LEU A 448 -2.64 -10.06 22.63
CA LEU A 448 -4.07 -10.38 22.58
C LEU A 448 -4.35 -11.87 22.35
N GLY A 449 -3.35 -12.64 21.93
CA GLY A 449 -3.45 -14.09 21.74
C GLY A 449 -4.27 -14.51 20.51
N PHE A 450 -4.50 -13.60 19.55
CA PHE A 450 -5.17 -13.94 18.30
C PHE A 450 -4.20 -14.60 17.32
N ALA A 451 -4.64 -15.65 16.65
CA ALA A 451 -4.02 -16.04 15.40
C ALA A 451 -4.39 -15.03 14.30
N VAL A 452 -3.39 -14.53 13.56
CA VAL A 452 -3.65 -13.64 12.43
C VAL A 452 -3.56 -14.44 11.14
N VAL A 453 -4.61 -14.38 10.33
CA VAL A 453 -4.77 -15.14 9.09
C VAL A 453 -4.97 -14.18 7.93
N ALA A 454 -3.99 -14.10 7.03
CA ALA A 454 -3.94 -13.13 5.94
C ALA A 454 -3.94 -13.83 4.57
N PRO A 455 -5.14 -14.07 3.98
CA PRO A 455 -5.23 -14.70 2.67
C PRO A 455 -4.87 -13.72 1.56
N ASN A 456 -4.20 -14.23 0.54
CA ASN A 456 -4.07 -13.59 -0.77
C ASN A 456 -5.16 -14.17 -1.69
N VAL A 457 -6.39 -13.67 -1.53
CA VAL A 457 -7.54 -14.12 -2.32
C VAL A 457 -7.30 -13.90 -3.81
N ARG A 458 -8.08 -14.55 -4.68
CA ARG A 458 -8.00 -14.29 -6.14
C ARG A 458 -8.07 -12.79 -6.43
N GLY A 459 -7.39 -12.34 -7.47
CA GLY A 459 -7.20 -10.92 -7.76
C GLY A 459 -5.93 -10.31 -7.12
N SER A 460 -5.27 -11.04 -6.20
CA SER A 460 -4.00 -10.59 -5.62
C SER A 460 -2.87 -10.63 -6.65
N SER A 461 -1.95 -9.65 -6.58
CA SER A 461 -0.71 -9.61 -7.37
C SER A 461 0.33 -10.60 -6.84
N GLY A 462 1.41 -10.82 -7.61
CA GLY A 462 2.52 -11.70 -7.23
C GLY A 462 2.31 -13.19 -7.51
N TYR A 463 1.18 -13.56 -8.10
CA TYR A 463 0.82 -14.96 -8.45
C TYR A 463 0.53 -15.14 -9.94
N GLY A 464 0.97 -14.19 -10.76
CA GLY A 464 0.78 -14.17 -12.21
C GLY A 464 -0.52 -13.49 -12.66
N LYS A 465 -0.56 -13.10 -13.95
CA LYS A 465 -1.66 -12.31 -14.51
C LYS A 465 -2.99 -13.03 -14.57
N SER A 466 -2.99 -14.37 -14.72
CA SER A 466 -4.23 -15.14 -14.73
C SER A 466 -4.87 -15.18 -13.34
N TYR A 467 -4.08 -15.29 -12.28
CA TYR A 467 -4.56 -15.19 -10.89
C TYR A 467 -5.10 -13.80 -10.59
N LEU A 468 -4.37 -12.76 -11.00
CA LEU A 468 -4.74 -11.36 -10.88
C LEU A 468 -6.12 -11.07 -11.52
N ALA A 469 -6.43 -11.67 -12.67
CA ALA A 469 -7.66 -11.42 -13.40
C ALA A 469 -8.88 -12.25 -12.90
N LEU A 470 -8.73 -13.11 -11.89
CA LEU A 470 -9.77 -14.06 -11.47
C LEU A 470 -11.01 -13.41 -10.83
N ASP A 471 -10.90 -12.19 -10.33
CA ASP A 471 -12.01 -11.49 -9.67
C ASP A 471 -12.50 -10.25 -10.43
N ASN A 472 -12.02 -9.99 -11.66
CA ASN A 472 -12.37 -8.79 -12.42
C ASN A 472 -13.85 -8.76 -12.86
N GLY A 473 -14.45 -7.56 -12.79
CA GLY A 473 -15.80 -7.28 -13.25
C GLY A 473 -16.85 -8.18 -12.58
N VAL A 474 -17.61 -8.92 -13.38
CA VAL A 474 -18.72 -9.78 -12.89
C VAL A 474 -18.27 -10.97 -12.00
N ARG A 475 -16.97 -11.20 -11.88
CA ARG A 475 -16.40 -12.23 -10.99
C ARG A 475 -16.01 -11.70 -9.62
N ARG A 476 -16.29 -10.43 -9.31
CA ARG A 476 -15.88 -9.76 -8.06
C ARG A 476 -16.28 -10.51 -6.78
N GLU A 477 -17.44 -11.15 -6.76
CA GLU A 477 -17.89 -11.94 -5.60
C GLU A 477 -17.10 -13.24 -5.40
N ASP A 478 -16.31 -13.69 -6.37
CA ASP A 478 -15.50 -14.91 -6.22
C ASP A 478 -14.39 -14.73 -5.18
N ALA A 479 -13.86 -13.51 -5.01
CA ALA A 479 -12.94 -13.21 -3.91
C ALA A 479 -13.63 -13.30 -2.54
N VAL A 480 -14.91 -12.93 -2.43
CA VAL A 480 -15.71 -13.11 -1.20
C VAL A 480 -15.95 -14.59 -0.91
N LYS A 481 -16.15 -15.41 -1.95
CA LYS A 481 -16.29 -16.87 -1.80
C LYS A 481 -14.97 -17.52 -1.33
N ASP A 482 -13.81 -16.99 -1.71
CA ASP A 482 -12.52 -17.45 -1.17
C ASP A 482 -12.45 -17.22 0.35
N VAL A 483 -12.95 -16.07 0.84
CA VAL A 483 -13.05 -15.83 2.30
C VAL A 483 -14.02 -16.84 2.95
N GLY A 484 -15.14 -17.16 2.27
CA GLY A 484 -16.05 -18.23 2.72
C GLY A 484 -15.37 -19.60 2.83
N ALA A 485 -14.53 -19.95 1.83
CA ALA A 485 -13.75 -21.18 1.85
C ALA A 485 -12.69 -21.16 2.97
N LEU A 486 -12.07 -20.00 3.25
CA LEU A 486 -11.18 -19.83 4.39
C LEU A 486 -11.88 -20.12 5.72
N LEU A 487 -13.11 -19.65 5.91
CA LEU A 487 -13.88 -19.94 7.12
C LEU A 487 -14.11 -21.46 7.29
N VAL A 488 -14.40 -22.18 6.21
CA VAL A 488 -14.52 -23.63 6.23
C VAL A 488 -13.18 -24.30 6.56
N TRP A 489 -12.08 -23.81 6.00
CA TRP A 489 -10.75 -24.33 6.32
C TRP A 489 -10.38 -24.12 7.78
N LEU A 490 -10.73 -22.98 8.39
CA LEU A 490 -10.50 -22.69 9.81
C LEU A 490 -11.26 -23.67 10.73
N ASP A 491 -12.48 -24.09 10.36
CA ASP A 491 -13.25 -25.10 11.13
C ASP A 491 -12.54 -26.45 11.24
N LEU A 492 -11.71 -26.78 10.27
CA LEU A 492 -10.99 -28.05 10.22
C LEU A 492 -9.69 -28.04 11.03
N GLN A 493 -9.27 -26.86 11.53
CA GLN A 493 -8.05 -26.71 12.31
C GLN A 493 -8.36 -26.71 13.81
N THR A 494 -7.66 -27.53 14.58
CA THR A 494 -7.85 -27.60 16.03
C THR A 494 -7.14 -26.48 16.81
N THR A 495 -6.27 -25.74 16.14
CA THR A 495 -5.51 -24.62 16.71
C THR A 495 -6.26 -23.30 16.72
N TYR A 496 -7.44 -23.23 16.06
CA TYR A 496 -8.23 -22.00 15.98
C TYR A 496 -9.60 -22.18 16.63
N ASP A 497 -10.04 -21.15 17.35
CA ASP A 497 -11.41 -21.05 17.84
C ASP A 497 -12.31 -20.46 16.74
N ALA A 498 -12.90 -21.34 15.93
CA ALA A 498 -13.80 -20.97 14.84
C ALA A 498 -15.09 -20.24 15.28
N LYS A 499 -15.35 -20.11 16.59
CA LYS A 499 -16.45 -19.31 17.14
C LYS A 499 -16.04 -17.88 17.46
N HIS A 500 -14.75 -17.59 17.48
CA HIS A 500 -14.20 -16.27 17.77
C HIS A 500 -13.37 -15.74 16.59
N ILE A 501 -14.04 -15.50 15.47
CA ILE A 501 -13.41 -14.95 14.26
C ILE A 501 -13.84 -13.48 14.11
N VAL A 502 -12.87 -12.60 13.95
CA VAL A 502 -13.04 -11.20 13.57
C VAL A 502 -12.41 -11.00 12.18
N VAL A 503 -13.08 -10.25 11.31
CA VAL A 503 -12.56 -9.90 9.99
C VAL A 503 -12.17 -8.44 9.95
N SER A 504 -11.01 -8.11 9.35
CA SER A 504 -10.54 -6.74 9.19
C SER A 504 -9.94 -6.52 7.81
N GLY A 505 -9.99 -5.29 7.32
CA GLY A 505 -9.32 -4.94 6.08
C GLY A 505 -9.37 -3.45 5.79
N GLY A 506 -8.45 -3.01 4.91
CA GLY A 506 -8.36 -1.64 4.47
C GLY A 506 -8.70 -1.47 3.00
N SER A 507 -9.31 -0.33 2.62
CA SER A 507 -9.61 -0.04 1.21
C SER A 507 -10.49 -1.14 0.58
N TYR A 508 -10.02 -1.80 -0.47
CA TYR A 508 -10.69 -3.00 -1.01
C TYR A 508 -10.87 -4.11 0.05
N GLY A 509 -9.89 -4.28 0.95
CA GLY A 509 -10.04 -5.18 2.11
C GLY A 509 -11.17 -4.77 3.05
N GLY A 510 -11.47 -3.45 3.16
CA GLY A 510 -12.63 -2.93 3.86
C GLY A 510 -13.95 -3.33 3.18
N TYR A 511 -14.02 -3.20 1.85
CA TYR A 511 -15.12 -3.77 1.07
C TYR A 511 -15.29 -5.27 1.33
N LEU A 512 -14.20 -6.06 1.24
CA LEU A 512 -14.24 -7.50 1.51
C LEU A 512 -14.70 -7.79 2.95
N THR A 513 -14.30 -6.98 3.93
CA THR A 513 -14.77 -7.07 5.32
C THR A 513 -16.28 -6.91 5.41
N LEU A 514 -16.83 -5.84 4.80
CA LEU A 514 -18.27 -5.60 4.77
C LEU A 514 -19.02 -6.70 4.01
N ALA A 515 -18.51 -7.13 2.85
CA ALA A 515 -19.09 -8.20 2.05
C ALA A 515 -19.06 -9.55 2.80
N THR A 516 -18.00 -9.83 3.56
CA THR A 516 -17.88 -11.02 4.41
C THR A 516 -18.92 -10.99 5.54
N LEU A 517 -19.12 -9.86 6.19
CA LEU A 517 -20.15 -9.68 7.21
C LEU A 517 -21.57 -9.85 6.65
N VAL A 518 -21.82 -9.39 5.41
CA VAL A 518 -23.09 -9.58 4.72
C VAL A 518 -23.35 -11.06 4.41
N ASN A 519 -22.34 -11.79 3.95
CA ASN A 519 -22.52 -13.16 3.44
C ASN A 519 -22.31 -14.24 4.50
N PHE A 520 -21.50 -13.98 5.53
CA PHE A 520 -21.09 -14.95 6.55
C PHE A 520 -21.17 -14.41 7.98
N GLY A 521 -22.03 -13.39 8.23
CA GLY A 521 -22.09 -12.68 9.52
C GLY A 521 -22.32 -13.57 10.72
N ASP A 522 -23.10 -14.66 10.58
CA ASP A 522 -23.37 -15.62 11.65
C ASP A 522 -22.10 -16.37 12.14
N ARG A 523 -21.04 -16.36 11.33
CA ARG A 523 -19.74 -16.97 11.62
C ARG A 523 -18.75 -15.99 12.28
N LEU A 524 -19.08 -14.71 12.36
CA LEU A 524 -18.17 -13.64 12.73
C LEU A 524 -18.61 -12.92 14.00
N ARG A 525 -17.66 -12.70 14.91
CA ARG A 525 -17.87 -11.92 16.13
C ARG A 525 -17.93 -10.42 15.88
N GLY A 526 -17.27 -9.95 14.86
CA GLY A 526 -17.24 -8.53 14.50
C GLY A 526 -16.40 -8.27 13.26
N GLY A 527 -16.38 -7.01 12.85
CA GLY A 527 -15.55 -6.55 11.73
C GLY A 527 -14.89 -5.21 11.98
N VAL A 528 -13.78 -4.96 11.26
CA VAL A 528 -13.07 -3.68 11.27
C VAL A 528 -12.84 -3.23 9.83
N ASP A 529 -13.55 -2.19 9.43
CA ASP A 529 -13.44 -1.56 8.12
C ASP A 529 -12.59 -0.29 8.20
N VAL A 530 -11.48 -0.25 7.47
CA VAL A 530 -10.57 0.89 7.41
C VAL A 530 -10.58 1.50 6.02
N ALA A 531 -11.16 2.68 5.87
CA ALA A 531 -11.26 3.40 4.60
C ALA A 531 -11.80 2.52 3.44
N GLY A 532 -12.73 1.61 3.76
CA GLY A 532 -13.40 0.75 2.79
C GLY A 532 -14.58 1.45 2.13
N PHE A 533 -15.03 0.88 1.01
CA PHE A 533 -16.24 1.36 0.32
C PHE A 533 -17.36 0.33 0.44
N ALA A 534 -18.60 0.84 0.49
CA ALA A 534 -19.78 0.03 0.74
C ALA A 534 -20.74 -0.06 -0.46
N ASP A 535 -20.66 0.88 -1.39
CA ASP A 535 -21.48 0.92 -2.60
C ASP A 535 -20.59 1.19 -3.82
N PHE A 536 -20.51 0.24 -4.75
CA PHE A 536 -19.70 0.37 -5.96
C PHE A 536 -20.11 1.56 -6.82
N ILE A 537 -21.42 1.91 -6.84
CA ILE A 537 -21.92 2.98 -7.69
C ILE A 537 -21.45 4.33 -7.14
N THR A 538 -21.66 4.58 -5.83
CA THR A 538 -21.24 5.84 -5.21
C THR A 538 -19.71 5.94 -5.16
N PHE A 539 -19.02 4.85 -4.91
CA PHE A 539 -17.56 4.79 -4.94
C PHE A 539 -16.99 5.15 -6.33
N LEU A 540 -17.42 4.46 -7.41
CA LEU A 540 -16.90 4.69 -8.76
C LEU A 540 -17.26 6.09 -9.30
N THR A 541 -18.41 6.64 -8.86
CA THR A 541 -18.84 7.99 -9.25
C THR A 541 -18.08 9.08 -8.50
N ASN A 542 -17.77 8.86 -7.21
CA ASN A 542 -17.28 9.91 -6.30
C ASN A 542 -15.80 9.78 -5.95
N THR A 543 -15.10 8.69 -6.30
CA THR A 543 -13.63 8.62 -6.20
C THR A 543 -12.99 9.73 -7.03
N ALA A 544 -11.79 10.16 -6.66
CA ALA A 544 -11.10 11.24 -7.36
C ALA A 544 -11.06 11.01 -8.87
N PRO A 545 -11.36 12.04 -9.70
CA PRO A 545 -11.55 11.87 -11.15
C PRO A 545 -10.39 11.18 -11.87
N TYR A 546 -9.15 11.42 -11.46
CA TYR A 546 -7.96 10.79 -12.04
C TYR A 546 -7.89 9.27 -11.83
N ARG A 547 -8.76 8.69 -10.99
CA ARG A 547 -8.79 7.25 -10.66
C ARG A 547 -9.98 6.52 -11.28
N GLN A 548 -11.04 7.22 -11.65
CA GLN A 548 -12.33 6.62 -12.00
C GLN A 548 -12.19 5.57 -13.10
N ASP A 549 -11.54 5.89 -14.22
CA ASP A 549 -11.44 4.98 -15.35
C ASP A 549 -10.55 3.75 -15.02
N GLN A 550 -9.48 3.92 -14.23
CA GLN A 550 -8.71 2.79 -13.70
C GLN A 550 -9.56 1.84 -12.85
N ARG A 551 -10.40 2.39 -11.98
CA ARG A 551 -11.27 1.57 -11.13
C ARG A 551 -12.39 0.92 -11.92
N ARG A 552 -12.92 1.56 -12.96
CA ARG A 552 -13.88 0.96 -13.91
C ARG A 552 -13.28 -0.22 -14.67
N ALA A 553 -12.02 -0.11 -15.08
CA ALA A 553 -11.32 -1.20 -15.76
C ALA A 553 -11.24 -2.47 -14.89
N GLU A 554 -11.14 -2.31 -13.57
CA GLU A 554 -11.01 -3.38 -12.59
C GLU A 554 -12.38 -3.90 -12.11
N TYR A 555 -13.25 -3.00 -11.65
CA TYR A 555 -14.53 -3.37 -11.02
C TYR A 555 -15.68 -3.56 -12.01
N GLY A 556 -15.57 -3.02 -13.22
CA GLY A 556 -16.64 -2.86 -14.17
C GLY A 556 -17.16 -1.43 -14.20
N ASP A 557 -17.77 -1.05 -15.32
CA ASP A 557 -18.22 0.32 -15.59
C ASP A 557 -19.67 0.51 -15.15
N GLU A 558 -19.91 1.32 -14.13
CA GLU A 558 -21.24 1.63 -13.58
C GLU A 558 -22.11 2.44 -14.55
N ARG A 559 -21.54 2.94 -15.65
CA ARG A 559 -22.29 3.62 -16.71
C ARG A 559 -23.01 2.65 -17.62
N ASP A 560 -22.54 1.41 -17.71
CA ASP A 560 -23.25 0.30 -18.37
C ASP A 560 -24.42 -0.18 -17.49
N PRO A 561 -25.65 -0.25 -18.02
CA PRO A 561 -26.84 -0.61 -17.22
C PRO A 561 -26.79 -2.02 -16.60
N GLU A 562 -26.24 -3.01 -17.30
CA GLU A 562 -26.17 -4.40 -16.81
C GLU A 562 -25.11 -4.50 -15.72
N MET A 563 -23.93 -3.92 -15.95
CA MET A 563 -22.88 -3.84 -14.97
C MET A 563 -23.33 -3.05 -13.73
N ARG A 564 -24.03 -1.94 -13.91
CA ARG A 564 -24.60 -1.15 -12.81
C ARG A 564 -25.55 -1.97 -11.95
N ALA A 565 -26.41 -2.77 -12.57
CA ALA A 565 -27.34 -3.65 -11.86
C ALA A 565 -26.60 -4.72 -11.05
N TYR A 566 -25.53 -5.31 -11.64
CA TYR A 566 -24.65 -6.26 -10.97
C TYR A 566 -23.94 -5.60 -9.77
N LEU A 567 -23.27 -4.47 -9.98
CA LEU A 567 -22.52 -3.74 -8.95
C LEU A 567 -23.41 -3.34 -7.77
N ARG A 568 -24.63 -2.86 -8.05
CA ARG A 568 -25.63 -2.54 -7.00
C ARG A 568 -26.00 -3.78 -6.18
N ARG A 569 -26.21 -4.92 -6.83
CA ARG A 569 -26.57 -6.16 -6.15
C ARG A 569 -25.50 -6.63 -5.18
N ILE A 570 -24.22 -6.56 -5.58
CA ILE A 570 -23.10 -7.03 -4.77
C ILE A 570 -22.61 -6.01 -3.73
N SER A 571 -23.09 -4.77 -3.79
CA SER A 571 -22.70 -3.70 -2.85
C SER A 571 -23.14 -4.05 -1.42
N PRO A 572 -22.21 -4.05 -0.45
CA PRO A 572 -22.54 -4.31 0.96
C PRO A 572 -23.64 -3.39 1.50
N LEU A 573 -23.68 -2.12 1.09
CA LEU A 573 -24.69 -1.14 1.52
C LEU A 573 -26.10 -1.57 1.12
N THR A 574 -26.28 -2.16 -0.07
CA THR A 574 -27.58 -2.72 -0.51
C THR A 574 -28.07 -3.82 0.42
N ASN A 575 -27.14 -4.59 0.97
CA ASN A 575 -27.39 -5.77 1.80
C ASN A 575 -27.06 -5.55 3.28
N VAL A 576 -26.86 -4.31 3.72
CA VAL A 576 -26.35 -3.95 5.05
C VAL A 576 -27.24 -4.44 6.19
N ASP A 577 -28.52 -4.64 5.96
CA ASP A 577 -29.49 -5.17 6.94
C ASP A 577 -29.15 -6.62 7.37
N ARG A 578 -28.25 -7.32 6.64
CA ARG A 578 -27.73 -8.64 6.99
C ARG A 578 -26.57 -8.58 7.97
N ILE A 579 -25.91 -7.44 8.14
CA ILE A 579 -24.84 -7.26 9.12
C ILE A 579 -25.45 -7.16 10.51
N LYS A 580 -25.17 -8.13 11.38
CA LYS A 580 -25.65 -8.21 12.77
C LYS A 580 -24.54 -8.05 13.79
N SER A 581 -23.32 -8.37 13.40
CA SER A 581 -22.13 -8.31 14.25
C SER A 581 -21.69 -6.85 14.48
N PRO A 582 -21.08 -6.55 15.64
CA PRO A 582 -20.45 -5.25 15.89
C PRO A 582 -19.44 -4.87 14.80
N LEU A 583 -19.35 -3.58 14.50
CA LEU A 583 -18.48 -3.05 13.45
C LEU A 583 -17.72 -1.82 13.96
N LEU A 584 -16.39 -1.82 13.77
CA LEU A 584 -15.55 -0.64 13.87
C LEU A 584 -15.28 -0.11 12.47
N ILE A 585 -15.57 1.17 12.23
CA ILE A 585 -15.25 1.88 11.00
C ILE A 585 -14.21 2.96 11.31
N VAL A 586 -13.15 3.04 10.49
CA VAL A 586 -12.06 4.02 10.61
C VAL A 586 -11.85 4.71 9.28
N HIS A 587 -11.87 6.06 9.25
CA HIS A 587 -11.76 6.79 7.98
C HIS A 587 -11.08 8.16 8.15
N GLY A 588 -10.23 8.52 7.18
CA GLY A 588 -9.67 9.87 7.07
C GLY A 588 -10.59 10.79 6.27
N LYS A 589 -10.81 12.00 6.78
CA LYS A 589 -11.74 12.97 6.15
C LYS A 589 -11.33 13.39 4.74
N ASN A 590 -10.03 13.47 4.49
CA ASN A 590 -9.49 14.00 3.25
C ASN A 590 -9.17 12.89 2.22
N ASP A 591 -9.73 11.71 2.38
CA ASP A 591 -9.49 10.56 1.50
C ASP A 591 -10.02 10.81 0.09
N PRO A 592 -9.13 10.95 -0.94
CA PRO A 592 -9.55 11.13 -2.32
C PRO A 592 -9.80 9.80 -3.04
N ARG A 593 -9.37 8.68 -2.44
CA ARG A 593 -9.48 7.35 -3.06
C ARG A 593 -10.82 6.72 -2.76
N VAL A 594 -11.20 6.72 -1.48
CA VAL A 594 -12.50 6.26 -0.99
C VAL A 594 -13.14 7.43 -0.26
N PRO A 595 -14.15 8.08 -0.84
CA PRO A 595 -14.79 9.23 -0.21
C PRO A 595 -15.33 8.90 1.17
N LEU A 596 -15.20 9.84 2.10
CA LEU A 596 -15.70 9.71 3.48
C LEU A 596 -17.18 9.29 3.53
N SER A 597 -17.97 9.70 2.53
CA SER A 597 -19.38 9.34 2.39
C SER A 597 -19.62 7.82 2.35
N GLU A 598 -18.64 7.02 1.92
CA GLU A 598 -18.78 5.56 1.91
C GLU A 598 -18.88 5.01 3.34
N ALA A 599 -18.05 5.48 4.26
CA ALA A 599 -18.15 5.16 5.68
C ALA A 599 -19.43 5.69 6.32
N GLU A 600 -19.78 6.96 6.05
CA GLU A 600 -20.97 7.61 6.63
C GLU A 600 -22.28 6.92 6.24
N GLN A 601 -22.39 6.43 5.01
CA GLN A 601 -23.57 5.66 4.55
C GLN A 601 -23.76 4.39 5.39
N VAL A 602 -22.70 3.62 5.63
CA VAL A 602 -22.75 2.40 6.44
C VAL A 602 -23.10 2.70 7.89
N VAL A 603 -22.39 3.67 8.50
CA VAL A 603 -22.64 4.10 9.89
C VAL A 603 -24.10 4.49 10.09
N ASN A 604 -24.61 5.37 9.23
CA ASN A 604 -25.98 5.87 9.32
C ASN A 604 -27.01 4.74 9.13
N ARG A 605 -26.80 3.90 8.14
CA ARG A 605 -27.72 2.81 7.82
C ARG A 605 -27.78 1.76 8.93
N LEU A 606 -26.64 1.32 9.45
CA LEU A 606 -26.59 0.34 10.53
C LEU A 606 -27.20 0.90 11.83
N ARG A 607 -26.88 2.15 12.21
CA ARG A 607 -27.43 2.80 13.40
C ARG A 607 -28.94 2.97 13.33
N SER A 608 -29.48 3.31 12.15
CA SER A 608 -30.93 3.42 11.95
C SER A 608 -31.68 2.10 12.18
N LYS A 609 -30.95 0.97 12.19
CA LYS A 609 -31.44 -0.38 12.44
C LYS A 609 -31.06 -0.92 13.83
N GLY A 610 -30.48 -0.10 14.70
CA GLY A 610 -30.02 -0.50 16.02
C GLY A 610 -28.70 -1.29 16.04
N GLY A 611 -27.94 -1.28 14.94
CA GLY A 611 -26.62 -1.94 14.83
C GLY A 611 -25.57 -1.27 15.72
N GLN A 612 -24.65 -2.08 16.26
CA GLN A 612 -23.54 -1.61 17.08
C GLN A 612 -22.38 -1.17 16.19
N VAL A 613 -22.15 0.14 16.08
CA VAL A 613 -21.11 0.72 15.25
C VAL A 613 -20.24 1.69 16.06
N TRP A 614 -18.95 1.41 16.12
CA TRP A 614 -17.92 2.33 16.54
C TRP A 614 -17.39 3.05 15.30
N TYR A 615 -17.23 4.36 15.38
CA TYR A 615 -16.72 5.15 14.25
C TYR A 615 -15.63 6.10 14.67
N LEU A 616 -14.42 5.90 14.11
CA LEU A 616 -13.26 6.76 14.31
C LEU A 616 -12.95 7.52 13.02
N GLN A 617 -12.97 8.84 13.09
CA GLN A 617 -12.64 9.72 11.97
C GLN A 617 -11.43 10.59 12.33
N ALA A 618 -10.49 10.73 11.39
CA ALA A 618 -9.42 11.73 11.48
C ALA A 618 -9.65 12.86 10.48
N THR A 619 -9.65 14.12 10.95
CA THR A 619 -9.98 15.29 10.12
C THR A 619 -8.80 15.82 9.29
N ASP A 620 -7.59 15.35 9.58
CA ASP A 620 -6.33 15.74 8.94
C ASP A 620 -5.57 14.55 8.36
N GLU A 621 -6.28 13.47 8.00
CA GLU A 621 -5.77 12.28 7.33
C GLU A 621 -6.57 11.98 6.07
N GLY A 622 -5.94 11.22 5.16
CA GLY A 622 -6.53 10.71 3.92
C GLY A 622 -6.79 9.21 3.96
N HIS A 623 -6.32 8.50 2.92
CA HIS A 623 -6.55 7.05 2.72
C HIS A 623 -5.75 6.14 3.70
N GLY A 624 -5.32 6.66 4.81
CA GLY A 624 -4.61 5.96 5.87
C GLY A 624 -4.11 6.97 6.90
N PHE A 625 -3.91 6.52 8.14
CA PHE A 625 -3.44 7.37 9.21
C PHE A 625 -1.91 7.35 9.24
N ARG A 626 -1.28 8.43 8.77
CA ARG A 626 0.17 8.56 8.64
C ARG A 626 0.83 9.30 9.79
N LYS A 627 0.10 10.22 10.44
CA LYS A 627 0.56 10.91 11.64
C LYS A 627 0.52 9.95 12.82
N LYS A 628 1.64 9.85 13.56
CA LYS A 628 1.77 8.90 14.66
C LYS A 628 0.65 9.03 15.68
N GLN A 629 0.31 10.26 16.07
CA GLN A 629 -0.75 10.52 17.02
C GLN A 629 -2.09 9.91 16.58
N ASN A 630 -2.47 10.08 15.31
CA ASN A 630 -3.72 9.55 14.76
C ASN A 630 -3.66 8.02 14.62
N ARG A 631 -2.55 7.50 14.12
CA ARG A 631 -2.33 6.06 13.95
C ARG A 631 -2.34 5.31 15.28
N ASP A 632 -1.70 5.85 16.31
CA ASP A 632 -1.68 5.25 17.64
C ASP A 632 -3.09 5.22 18.25
N ALA A 633 -3.89 6.27 18.07
CA ALA A 633 -5.28 6.29 18.50
C ALA A 633 -6.14 5.25 17.74
N TYR A 634 -5.92 5.09 16.45
CA TYR A 634 -6.56 4.04 15.65
C TYR A 634 -6.24 2.66 16.19
N TYR A 635 -4.98 2.33 16.40
CA TYR A 635 -4.60 1.00 16.89
C TYR A 635 -5.08 0.75 18.33
N ARG A 636 -5.11 1.76 19.21
CA ARG A 636 -5.72 1.64 20.53
C ARG A 636 -7.21 1.34 20.44
N THR A 637 -7.93 2.02 19.56
CA THR A 637 -9.36 1.78 19.31
C THR A 637 -9.59 0.37 18.76
N PHE A 638 -8.74 -0.08 17.83
CA PHE A 638 -8.83 -1.42 17.27
C PHE A 638 -8.57 -2.51 18.33
N ALA A 639 -7.50 -2.36 19.13
CA ALA A 639 -7.21 -3.28 20.22
C ALA A 639 -8.38 -3.39 21.20
N GLN A 640 -8.93 -2.24 21.61
CA GLN A 640 -10.09 -2.18 22.50
C GLN A 640 -11.32 -2.85 21.89
N PHE A 641 -11.55 -2.67 20.60
CA PHE A 641 -12.63 -3.33 19.89
C PHE A 641 -12.45 -4.85 19.90
N LEU A 642 -11.26 -5.38 19.58
CA LEU A 642 -10.97 -6.83 19.66
C LEU A 642 -11.22 -7.37 21.07
N MET A 643 -10.75 -6.67 22.11
CA MET A 643 -10.96 -7.07 23.51
C MET A 643 -12.44 -7.09 23.89
N SER A 644 -13.24 -6.17 23.34
CA SER A 644 -14.70 -6.12 23.62
C SER A 644 -15.46 -7.31 23.03
N LEU A 645 -14.90 -7.97 22.00
CA LEU A 645 -15.49 -9.15 21.35
C LEU A 645 -15.06 -10.49 21.97
N SER A 646 -14.04 -10.46 22.84
CA SER A 646 -13.49 -11.68 23.47
C SER A 646 -14.29 -12.15 24.70
N ASN A 647 -15.30 -11.39 25.17
CA ASN A 647 -16.14 -11.69 26.33
C ASN A 647 -17.45 -12.37 25.93
#